data_eadaf09791cc882d7d5bf461210099a4
#
_entry.id   eadaf09791cc882d7d5bf461210099a4
#
_cell.length_a   1.000
_cell.length_b   1.000
_cell.length_c   1.000
_cell.angle_alpha   90.00
_cell.angle_beta   90.00
_cell.angle_gamma   90.00
#
_symmetry.space_group_name_H-M   'P 1'
#
loop_
_entity.id
_entity.type
_entity.pdbx_description
1 polymer ?
#
loop_
_entity_poly.entity_id
_entity_poly.type
_entity_poly.pdbx_seq_one_letter_code
_entity_poly.pdbx_strand_id
1 'polypeptide(L)'
;MTTDPLVVFTPSGKRGHFPVGTPILTAARQLGVDLDSVCGGRGICSKCQITPSYGEFPKHGVTVSEDALSEWNAVEQRYDDKRGLKPGRRLGCQASVQGDVVIDVPPESQVHRQVVRKAAAARAITMDPATRLYFVVVEEPDMHSPTGDLERLERALREQWDIEAVTADLTLMSKLQPVLRKGKWEVTVALHKGHKDSVARIVEIWPGLHEGGLYGLAIDLGSTTIAAHLTDLETGEVEASSGLMNPQIRFGEDLMSRVSYSMMNPGGDQEMTKAVREAINDLVTSIAEEAGIDASLIVETVFVCNPVMHHLLLGLDPVELGQAPFALATSESMSLPAREMDLTTMNPRAHVYILPCIAGHVGADCAAVALSEEPGKSRDLVLIVDVGTNAEILLGNTSRVLACSSPTGPAFEGAQISSGQRAAPGAIERIEIDPVTKEPRFRVIGSDKWSDEDGFDQEIATTGITGICGSGIIEAVAEMRIAGLLDEGGLIGSAEQTGTARCVPEGRTHAYLIHDASAEGGPRITVTQGDIRAIQLAKSALYAGARLLMDEMNVEKVDRVVLAGAFGAHISTKHAMVLGMIPDAPLDKVSSAGNAAGTGARIALCNIGSRAEIERVVREITKIETAIEPKFQDHFVAANAIPHKTDPFPELAQVVTLPNPSFNTGGETETGGGRRRRRRG
;
A
#
# COMPACT_ATOMS: atom_id res chain seq x y z
N MET A 1 -8.72 27.56 -32.58
CA MET A 1 -7.41 26.99 -32.21
C MET A 1 -7.71 25.59 -31.76
N THR A 2 -7.32 24.59 -32.51
CA THR A 2 -7.41 23.20 -32.08
C THR A 2 -6.39 23.03 -30.96
N THR A 3 -6.87 22.76 -29.75
CA THR A 3 -6.00 22.42 -28.62
C THR A 3 -5.36 21.05 -28.91
N ASP A 4 -4.05 20.93 -28.73
CA ASP A 4 -3.35 19.66 -28.85
C ASP A 4 -4.02 18.59 -27.95
N PRO A 5 -4.08 17.33 -28.39
CA PRO A 5 -4.64 16.23 -27.61
C PRO A 5 -4.01 16.10 -26.22
N LEU A 6 -4.83 15.71 -25.23
CA LEU A 6 -4.40 15.42 -23.88
C LEU A 6 -3.95 13.95 -23.78
N VAL A 7 -2.73 13.73 -23.30
CA VAL A 7 -2.20 12.41 -22.96
C VAL A 7 -2.13 12.27 -21.45
N VAL A 8 -2.75 11.21 -20.91
CA VAL A 8 -2.75 10.90 -19.47
C VAL A 8 -2.07 9.55 -19.29
N PHE A 9 -1.08 9.47 -18.41
CA PHE A 9 -0.42 8.22 -18.06
C PHE A 9 -0.89 7.69 -16.70
N THR A 10 -1.31 6.43 -16.70
CA THR A 10 -1.62 5.68 -15.48
C THR A 10 -0.53 4.64 -15.24
N PRO A 11 -0.23 4.33 -13.99
CA PRO A 11 -0.83 4.82 -12.75
C PRO A 11 -0.24 6.15 -12.24
N SER A 12 0.74 6.75 -12.93
CA SER A 12 1.45 7.96 -12.46
C SER A 12 0.56 9.21 -12.35
N GLY A 13 -0.57 9.24 -13.07
CA GLY A 13 -1.45 10.42 -13.17
C GLY A 13 -0.85 11.60 -13.95
N LYS A 14 0.40 11.48 -14.45
CA LYS A 14 1.06 12.54 -15.21
C LYS A 14 0.35 12.75 -16.53
N ARG A 15 0.16 14.02 -16.92
CA ARG A 15 -0.60 14.39 -18.11
C ARG A 15 -0.09 15.68 -18.74
N GLY A 16 -0.28 15.79 -20.05
CA GLY A 16 0.09 16.97 -20.83
C GLY A 16 -0.51 16.96 -22.21
N HIS A 17 -0.51 18.12 -22.88
CA HIS A 17 -0.98 18.27 -24.26
C HIS A 17 0.18 18.11 -25.23
N PHE A 18 -0.03 17.30 -26.27
CA PHE A 18 0.99 16.97 -27.27
C PHE A 18 0.44 17.08 -28.67
N PRO A 19 1.23 17.61 -29.64
CA PRO A 19 0.83 17.65 -31.04
C PRO A 19 0.50 16.25 -31.59
N VAL A 20 -0.50 16.19 -32.47
CA VAL A 20 -0.82 14.96 -33.21
C VAL A 20 0.44 14.45 -33.91
N GLY A 21 0.66 13.13 -33.86
CA GLY A 21 1.87 12.47 -34.38
C GLY A 21 3.01 12.31 -33.39
N THR A 22 2.91 12.88 -32.16
CA THR A 22 3.93 12.69 -31.12
C THR A 22 3.95 11.23 -30.67
N PRO A 23 5.10 10.50 -30.72
CA PRO A 23 5.22 9.16 -30.16
C PRO A 23 4.94 9.15 -28.66
N ILE A 24 4.22 8.15 -28.17
CA ILE A 24 3.87 8.02 -26.72
C ILE A 24 5.13 7.97 -25.87
N LEU A 25 6.20 7.31 -26.29
CA LEU A 25 7.48 7.29 -25.58
C LEU A 25 8.06 8.71 -25.42
N THR A 26 7.90 9.58 -26.42
CA THR A 26 8.37 10.97 -26.37
C THR A 26 7.53 11.78 -25.37
N ALA A 27 6.20 11.61 -25.41
CA ALA A 27 5.30 12.24 -24.44
C ALA A 27 5.60 11.79 -23.01
N ALA A 28 5.83 10.49 -22.81
CA ALA A 28 6.22 9.92 -21.52
C ALA A 28 7.51 10.56 -20.99
N ARG A 29 8.54 10.66 -21.81
CA ARG A 29 9.83 11.27 -21.43
C ARG A 29 9.70 12.74 -21.05
N GLN A 30 8.93 13.51 -21.82
CA GLN A 30 8.72 14.94 -21.53
C GLN A 30 7.94 15.18 -20.23
N LEU A 31 7.07 14.26 -19.86
CA LEU A 31 6.34 14.29 -18.59
C LEU A 31 7.09 13.62 -17.44
N GLY A 32 8.28 13.05 -17.69
CA GLY A 32 9.01 12.29 -16.69
C GLY A 32 8.27 11.01 -16.27
N VAL A 33 7.48 10.40 -17.16
CA VAL A 33 6.83 9.11 -16.93
C VAL A 33 7.86 8.01 -17.12
N ASP A 34 7.92 7.09 -16.18
CA ASP A 34 8.83 5.95 -16.20
C ASP A 34 8.39 4.93 -17.26
N LEU A 35 8.89 5.08 -18.47
CA LEU A 35 8.67 4.18 -19.59
C LEU A 35 10.02 3.82 -20.24
N ASP A 36 10.42 2.56 -20.09
CA ASP A 36 11.72 2.05 -20.52
C ASP A 36 11.89 2.03 -22.04
N SER A 37 13.08 2.31 -22.52
CA SER A 37 13.44 2.24 -23.94
C SER A 37 14.93 2.07 -24.17
N VAL A 38 15.42 0.85 -24.07
CA VAL A 38 16.85 0.51 -24.28
C VAL A 38 17.29 0.65 -25.73
N CYS A 39 16.37 0.47 -26.70
CA CYS A 39 16.70 0.53 -28.14
C CYS A 39 16.62 1.94 -28.76
N GLY A 40 16.36 2.97 -27.97
CA GLY A 40 16.25 4.33 -28.50
C GLY A 40 15.05 4.54 -29.46
N GLY A 41 13.94 3.81 -29.27
CA GLY A 41 12.73 3.99 -30.08
C GLY A 41 12.66 3.15 -31.36
N ARG A 42 13.56 2.19 -31.56
CA ARG A 42 13.64 1.37 -32.80
C ARG A 42 12.62 0.22 -32.87
N GLY A 43 11.78 0.03 -31.86
CA GLY A 43 10.75 -1.03 -31.83
C GLY A 43 11.31 -2.44 -31.71
N ILE A 44 12.50 -2.65 -31.15
CA ILE A 44 13.18 -3.96 -31.10
C ILE A 44 13.41 -4.50 -29.68
N CYS A 45 13.32 -3.67 -28.62
CA CYS A 45 13.66 -4.07 -27.24
C CYS A 45 12.45 -4.50 -26.41
N SER A 46 11.22 -4.25 -26.86
CA SER A 46 9.97 -4.52 -26.12
C SER A 46 9.76 -3.78 -24.79
N LYS A 47 10.70 -2.94 -24.40
CA LYS A 47 10.66 -2.30 -23.09
C LYS A 47 9.62 -1.18 -22.96
N CYS A 48 9.25 -0.54 -24.07
CA CYS A 48 8.28 0.55 -24.11
C CYS A 48 6.84 0.08 -24.39
N GLN A 49 6.45 -1.11 -23.94
CA GLN A 49 5.07 -1.56 -24.11
C GLN A 49 4.12 -0.71 -23.27
N ILE A 50 2.99 -0.37 -23.84
CA ILE A 50 1.91 0.40 -23.23
C ILE A 50 0.57 -0.27 -23.48
N THR A 51 -0.41 -0.01 -22.63
CA THR A 51 -1.80 -0.44 -22.85
C THR A 51 -2.67 0.81 -22.99
N PRO A 52 -3.19 1.15 -24.17
CA PRO A 52 -4.18 2.21 -24.32
C PRO A 52 -5.50 1.79 -23.68
N SER A 53 -6.15 2.73 -23.02
CA SER A 53 -7.48 2.54 -22.42
C SER A 53 -8.50 3.38 -23.20
N TYR A 54 -9.64 2.79 -23.55
CA TYR A 54 -10.69 3.41 -24.37
C TYR A 54 -11.96 3.61 -23.56
N GLY A 55 -12.79 4.61 -23.92
CA GLY A 55 -14.04 4.91 -23.25
C GLY A 55 -14.05 6.25 -22.53
N GLU A 56 -14.95 6.43 -21.59
CA GLU A 56 -15.11 7.67 -20.84
C GLU A 56 -14.27 7.64 -19.55
N PHE A 57 -13.49 8.70 -19.33
CA PHE A 57 -12.66 8.90 -18.13
C PHE A 57 -13.04 10.22 -17.46
N PRO A 58 -14.16 10.27 -16.69
CA PRO A 58 -14.66 11.50 -16.07
C PRO A 58 -13.65 12.16 -15.16
N LYS A 59 -12.84 11.37 -14.47
CA LYS A 59 -11.75 11.84 -13.59
C LYS A 59 -10.72 12.71 -14.32
N HIS A 60 -10.46 12.39 -15.59
CA HIS A 60 -9.49 13.09 -16.41
C HIS A 60 -10.15 14.10 -17.36
N GLY A 61 -11.49 14.09 -17.44
CA GLY A 61 -12.27 14.96 -18.31
C GLY A 61 -12.11 14.63 -19.79
N VAL A 62 -11.80 13.37 -20.14
CA VAL A 62 -11.57 12.93 -21.51
C VAL A 62 -12.42 11.73 -21.88
N THR A 63 -12.76 11.66 -23.17
CA THR A 63 -13.33 10.47 -23.82
C THR A 63 -12.33 9.99 -24.86
N VAL A 64 -11.86 8.75 -24.71
CA VAL A 64 -10.84 8.16 -25.56
C VAL A 64 -11.51 7.29 -26.61
N SER A 65 -11.34 7.64 -27.87
CA SER A 65 -11.82 6.87 -29.02
C SER A 65 -10.81 5.80 -29.45
N GLU A 66 -11.26 4.78 -30.19
CA GLU A 66 -10.38 3.69 -30.66
C GLU A 66 -9.30 4.18 -31.65
N ASP A 67 -9.48 5.35 -32.26
CA ASP A 67 -8.56 6.01 -33.16
C ASP A 67 -7.67 7.07 -32.47
N ALA A 68 -7.67 7.13 -31.16
CA ALA A 68 -6.85 8.05 -30.37
C ALA A 68 -5.32 7.84 -30.52
N LEU A 69 -4.91 6.68 -31.02
CA LEU A 69 -3.55 6.36 -31.41
C LEU A 69 -3.46 6.05 -32.90
N SER A 70 -2.25 6.22 -33.48
CA SER A 70 -1.96 5.80 -34.84
C SER A 70 -2.27 4.32 -35.06
N GLU A 71 -2.62 3.94 -36.28
CA GLU A 71 -2.74 2.52 -36.67
C GLU A 71 -1.42 1.75 -36.42
N TRP A 72 -1.51 0.44 -36.33
CA TRP A 72 -0.33 -0.44 -36.27
C TRP A 72 0.56 -0.22 -37.48
N ASN A 73 1.85 -0.07 -37.24
CA ASN A 73 2.81 0.07 -38.33
C ASN A 73 3.60 -1.23 -38.60
N ALA A 74 4.36 -1.25 -39.68
CA ALA A 74 5.14 -2.41 -40.07
C ALA A 74 6.21 -2.85 -39.03
N VAL A 75 6.62 -1.93 -38.13
CA VAL A 75 7.59 -2.25 -37.06
C VAL A 75 6.91 -2.99 -35.93
N GLU A 76 5.72 -2.54 -35.52
CA GLU A 76 4.92 -3.23 -34.50
C GLU A 76 4.50 -4.62 -35.00
N GLN A 77 4.03 -4.71 -36.26
CA GLN A 77 3.67 -6.00 -36.86
C GLN A 77 4.85 -6.95 -36.90
N ARG A 78 6.02 -6.49 -37.34
CA ARG A 78 7.24 -7.32 -37.37
C ARG A 78 7.68 -7.77 -35.98
N TYR A 79 7.46 -6.88 -34.98
CA TYR A 79 7.76 -7.22 -33.62
C TYR A 79 6.83 -8.32 -33.11
N ASP A 80 5.51 -8.15 -33.33
CA ASP A 80 4.48 -9.12 -32.93
C ASP A 80 4.70 -10.48 -33.56
N ASP A 81 4.94 -10.52 -34.89
CA ASP A 81 5.22 -11.76 -35.63
C ASP A 81 6.43 -12.53 -35.07
N LYS A 82 7.44 -11.82 -34.54
CA LYS A 82 8.70 -12.45 -34.07
C LYS A 82 8.72 -12.80 -32.60
N ARG A 83 8.07 -12.03 -31.74
CA ARG A 83 8.19 -12.11 -30.28
C ARG A 83 6.86 -12.16 -29.55
N GLY A 84 5.76 -11.81 -30.21
CA GLY A 84 4.45 -11.66 -29.63
C GLY A 84 4.30 -10.42 -28.75
N LEU A 85 3.26 -9.62 -28.99
CA LEU A 85 2.77 -8.62 -28.05
C LEU A 85 1.61 -9.23 -27.27
N LYS A 86 1.52 -8.94 -25.99
CA LYS A 86 0.33 -9.32 -25.22
C LYS A 86 -0.90 -8.64 -25.82
N PRO A 87 -2.09 -9.28 -25.81
CA PRO A 87 -3.31 -8.67 -26.33
C PRO A 87 -3.56 -7.27 -25.77
N GLY A 88 -3.92 -6.33 -26.62
CA GLY A 88 -4.18 -4.94 -26.25
C GLY A 88 -2.93 -4.06 -26.03
N ARG A 89 -1.73 -4.61 -26.16
CA ARG A 89 -0.47 -3.85 -26.03
C ARG A 89 -0.04 -3.19 -27.32
N ARG A 90 0.64 -2.05 -27.20
CA ARG A 90 1.30 -1.31 -28.28
C ARG A 90 2.76 -1.01 -27.89
N LEU A 91 3.59 -0.74 -28.89
CA LEU A 91 4.94 -0.21 -28.63
C LEU A 91 4.87 1.31 -28.54
N GLY A 92 5.08 1.89 -27.34
CA GLY A 92 4.99 3.33 -27.09
C GLY A 92 5.94 4.17 -27.97
N CYS A 93 7.03 3.59 -28.46
CA CYS A 93 7.93 4.26 -29.40
C CYS A 93 7.42 4.28 -30.85
N GLN A 94 6.41 3.48 -31.17
CA GLN A 94 5.83 3.37 -32.51
C GLN A 94 4.41 3.94 -32.57
N ALA A 95 3.62 3.77 -31.51
CA ALA A 95 2.29 4.35 -31.39
C ALA A 95 2.42 5.86 -31.15
N SER A 96 1.69 6.67 -31.93
CA SER A 96 1.66 8.12 -31.83
C SER A 96 0.26 8.66 -31.54
N VAL A 97 0.22 9.82 -30.87
CA VAL A 97 -1.00 10.53 -30.46
C VAL A 97 -1.81 10.95 -31.70
N GLN A 98 -3.10 10.65 -31.73
CA GLN A 98 -4.05 11.14 -32.76
C GLN A 98 -5.23 11.89 -32.11
N GLY A 99 -5.54 11.60 -30.86
CA GLY A 99 -6.60 12.21 -30.05
C GLY A 99 -6.28 12.13 -28.58
N ASP A 100 -7.20 12.60 -27.74
CA ASP A 100 -7.09 12.43 -26.29
C ASP A 100 -6.94 10.95 -25.94
N VAL A 101 -5.97 10.61 -25.07
CA VAL A 101 -5.65 9.23 -24.78
C VAL A 101 -5.25 9.01 -23.32
N VAL A 102 -5.70 7.90 -22.77
CA VAL A 102 -5.26 7.38 -21.45
C VAL A 102 -4.40 6.15 -21.70
N ILE A 103 -3.17 6.19 -21.20
CA ILE A 103 -2.14 5.16 -21.40
C ILE A 103 -1.80 4.53 -20.07
N ASP A 104 -1.99 3.23 -19.93
CA ASP A 104 -1.45 2.47 -18.83
C ASP A 104 -0.02 2.02 -19.13
N VAL A 105 0.91 2.28 -18.19
CA VAL A 105 2.31 1.85 -18.27
C VAL A 105 2.46 0.58 -17.44
N PRO A 106 2.60 -0.58 -18.07
CA PRO A 106 2.72 -1.83 -17.33
C PRO A 106 4.00 -1.88 -16.49
N PRO A 107 4.01 -2.59 -15.35
CA PRO A 107 5.18 -2.70 -14.47
C PRO A 107 6.45 -3.18 -15.19
N GLU A 108 6.31 -4.12 -16.11
CA GLU A 108 7.42 -4.66 -16.89
C GLU A 108 8.03 -3.66 -17.89
N SER A 109 7.33 -2.56 -18.17
CA SER A 109 7.79 -1.47 -19.05
C SER A 109 8.40 -0.30 -18.30
N GLN A 110 8.53 -0.39 -16.97
CA GLN A 110 9.15 0.64 -16.13
C GLN A 110 10.62 0.32 -15.90
N VAL A 111 11.50 1.33 -16.02
CA VAL A 111 12.93 1.21 -15.71
C VAL A 111 13.10 1.03 -14.20
N HIS A 112 12.36 1.85 -13.45
CA HIS A 112 12.40 1.85 -12.00
C HIS A 112 11.25 0.99 -11.47
N ARG A 113 11.53 -0.28 -11.18
CA ARG A 113 10.57 -1.13 -10.49
C ARG A 113 10.23 -0.51 -9.15
N GLN A 114 8.96 -0.38 -8.85
CA GLN A 114 8.53 0.11 -7.54
C GLN A 114 9.07 -0.84 -6.47
N VAL A 115 9.84 -0.29 -5.54
CA VAL A 115 10.25 -1.02 -4.36
C VAL A 115 9.06 -1.02 -3.40
N VAL A 116 8.37 -2.15 -3.32
CA VAL A 116 7.34 -2.33 -2.30
C VAL A 116 8.04 -2.55 -0.97
N ARG A 117 8.10 -1.51 -0.15
CA ARG A 117 8.82 -1.51 1.15
C ARG A 117 7.95 -2.06 2.29
N LYS A 118 7.08 -3.01 2.00
CA LYS A 118 6.28 -3.71 3.01
C LYS A 118 6.97 -5.03 3.37
N ALA A 119 8.03 -4.97 4.15
CA ALA A 119 8.64 -6.17 4.73
C ALA A 119 7.92 -6.55 6.03
N ALA A 120 7.64 -7.83 6.24
CA ALA A 120 7.14 -8.30 7.52
C ALA A 120 8.22 -8.12 8.60
N ALA A 121 7.85 -7.64 9.78
CA ALA A 121 8.77 -7.53 10.90
C ALA A 121 9.33 -8.91 11.28
N ALA A 122 10.61 -8.98 11.62
CA ALA A 122 11.23 -10.20 12.10
C ALA A 122 10.79 -10.49 13.55
N ARG A 123 9.56 -11.01 13.71
CA ARG A 123 9.00 -11.41 15.01
C ARG A 123 9.01 -12.93 15.11
N ALA A 124 9.44 -13.47 16.24
CA ALA A 124 9.31 -14.89 16.53
C ALA A 124 7.84 -15.27 16.64
N ILE A 125 7.38 -16.20 15.81
CA ILE A 125 6.02 -16.71 15.79
C ILE A 125 6.03 -18.14 16.32
N THR A 126 5.13 -18.47 17.25
CA THR A 126 4.93 -19.85 17.67
C THR A 126 4.23 -20.61 16.55
N MET A 127 4.91 -21.59 15.97
CA MET A 127 4.38 -22.35 14.85
C MET A 127 3.27 -23.31 15.28
N ASP A 128 2.12 -23.12 14.69
CA ASP A 128 0.92 -23.97 14.80
C ASP A 128 0.02 -23.73 13.57
N PRO A 129 0.51 -23.99 12.33
CA PRO A 129 -0.23 -23.68 11.11
C PRO A 129 -1.46 -24.59 10.96
N ALA A 130 -2.47 -24.10 10.23
CA ALA A 130 -3.68 -24.88 9.95
C ALA A 130 -3.42 -26.02 8.97
N THR A 131 -2.39 -25.90 8.12
CA THR A 131 -2.01 -26.96 7.17
C THR A 131 -0.67 -27.55 7.54
N ARG A 132 -0.62 -28.88 7.69
CA ARG A 132 0.57 -29.63 8.15
C ARG A 132 0.80 -30.89 7.35
N LEU A 133 2.05 -31.35 7.33
CA LEU A 133 2.46 -32.63 6.74
C LEU A 133 2.39 -33.77 7.77
N TYR A 134 1.90 -34.92 7.29
CA TYR A 134 1.83 -36.15 8.05
C TYR A 134 2.34 -37.33 7.21
N PHE A 135 3.45 -37.93 7.61
CA PHE A 135 3.90 -39.18 6.99
C PHE A 135 3.18 -40.35 7.63
N VAL A 136 2.60 -41.21 6.80
CA VAL A 136 1.85 -42.38 7.27
C VAL A 136 2.18 -43.64 6.47
N VAL A 137 2.15 -44.77 7.13
CA VAL A 137 2.23 -46.10 6.53
C VAL A 137 0.81 -46.66 6.49
N VAL A 138 0.30 -46.89 5.30
CA VAL A 138 -1.07 -47.36 5.04
C VAL A 138 -1.03 -48.87 4.84
N GLU A 139 -1.99 -49.58 5.42
CA GLU A 139 -2.11 -51.03 5.23
C GLU A 139 -2.35 -51.39 3.75
N GLU A 140 -1.63 -52.37 3.23
CA GLU A 140 -1.81 -52.86 1.87
C GLU A 140 -3.18 -53.60 1.74
N PRO A 141 -3.92 -53.44 0.61
CA PRO A 141 -5.19 -54.11 0.43
C PRO A 141 -5.03 -55.63 0.39
N ASP A 142 -5.91 -56.30 1.11
CA ASP A 142 -5.97 -57.74 1.22
C ASP A 142 -7.38 -58.25 0.86
N MET A 143 -7.44 -59.43 0.32
CA MET A 143 -8.70 -60.11 -0.06
C MET A 143 -9.62 -60.35 1.13
N HIS A 144 -9.09 -60.37 2.35
CA HIS A 144 -9.84 -60.62 3.61
C HIS A 144 -10.33 -59.32 4.28
N SER A 145 -9.81 -58.15 3.87
CA SER A 145 -10.16 -56.84 4.41
C SER A 145 -10.61 -55.91 3.27
N PRO A 146 -11.86 -55.98 2.80
CA PRO A 146 -12.34 -55.25 1.62
C PRO A 146 -12.72 -53.82 1.97
N THR A 147 -11.76 -53.02 2.49
CA THR A 147 -11.91 -51.58 2.78
C THR A 147 -11.31 -50.78 1.65
N GLY A 148 -11.85 -49.59 1.38
CA GLY A 148 -11.32 -48.65 0.37
C GLY A 148 -9.98 -48.03 0.78
N ASP A 149 -9.28 -47.48 -0.16
CA ASP A 149 -7.97 -46.86 0.07
C ASP A 149 -8.06 -45.62 0.96
N LEU A 150 -9.16 -44.86 0.88
CA LEU A 150 -9.38 -43.70 1.74
C LEU A 150 -9.60 -44.12 3.20
N GLU A 151 -10.43 -45.12 3.43
CA GLU A 151 -10.72 -45.64 4.78
C GLU A 151 -9.49 -46.28 5.43
N ARG A 152 -8.60 -46.89 4.64
CA ARG A 152 -7.30 -47.37 5.13
C ARG A 152 -6.38 -46.21 5.50
N LEU A 153 -6.34 -45.14 4.67
CA LEU A 153 -5.60 -43.91 4.96
C LEU A 153 -6.14 -43.25 6.23
N GLU A 154 -7.46 -43.14 6.38
CA GLU A 154 -8.10 -42.58 7.59
C GLU A 154 -7.73 -43.40 8.84
N ARG A 155 -7.75 -44.73 8.74
CA ARG A 155 -7.32 -45.59 9.82
C ARG A 155 -5.86 -45.35 10.20
N ALA A 156 -4.97 -45.29 9.23
CA ALA A 156 -3.56 -45.05 9.45
C ALA A 156 -3.31 -43.65 10.10
N LEU A 157 -4.03 -42.61 9.67
CA LEU A 157 -3.97 -41.28 10.26
C LEU A 157 -4.46 -41.28 11.71
N ARG A 158 -5.54 -42.04 12.01
CA ARG A 158 -6.06 -42.15 13.38
C ARG A 158 -5.09 -42.89 14.29
N GLU A 159 -4.56 -44.01 13.84
CA GLU A 159 -3.69 -44.85 14.64
C GLU A 159 -2.30 -44.25 14.88
N GLN A 160 -1.76 -43.56 13.88
CA GLN A 160 -0.39 -43.05 13.93
C GLN A 160 -0.32 -41.60 14.40
N TRP A 161 -1.40 -40.78 14.20
CA TRP A 161 -1.39 -39.36 14.44
C TRP A 161 -2.57 -38.81 15.26
N ASP A 162 -3.47 -39.68 15.74
CA ASP A 162 -4.67 -39.32 16.51
C ASP A 162 -5.62 -38.37 15.73
N ILE A 163 -5.68 -38.53 14.40
CA ILE A 163 -6.55 -37.76 13.51
C ILE A 163 -7.82 -38.56 13.24
N GLU A 164 -8.93 -38.16 13.88
CA GLU A 164 -10.17 -38.93 13.92
C GLU A 164 -10.85 -39.10 12.58
N ALA A 165 -10.90 -38.02 11.75
CA ALA A 165 -11.58 -38.04 10.47
C ALA A 165 -10.96 -37.08 9.48
N VAL A 166 -10.96 -37.44 8.20
CA VAL A 166 -10.54 -36.58 7.10
C VAL A 166 -11.58 -36.53 5.98
N THR A 167 -11.54 -35.49 5.18
CA THR A 167 -12.32 -35.41 3.94
C THR A 167 -11.40 -35.23 2.75
N ALA A 168 -11.79 -35.79 1.61
CA ALA A 168 -11.10 -35.67 0.33
C ALA A 168 -12.08 -35.25 -0.76
N ASP A 169 -11.69 -34.33 -1.62
CA ASP A 169 -12.47 -34.01 -2.81
C ASP A 169 -12.22 -35.01 -3.93
N LEU A 170 -13.07 -34.96 -4.99
CA LEU A 170 -13.00 -35.90 -6.10
C LEU A 170 -11.65 -35.80 -6.85
N THR A 171 -11.05 -34.62 -6.91
CA THR A 171 -9.76 -34.43 -7.61
C THR A 171 -8.61 -35.08 -6.87
N LEU A 172 -8.65 -35.08 -5.53
CA LEU A 172 -7.69 -35.83 -4.71
C LEU A 172 -7.94 -37.34 -4.81
N MET A 173 -9.19 -37.77 -4.78
CA MET A 173 -9.55 -39.20 -4.89
C MET A 173 -8.96 -39.81 -6.17
N SER A 174 -8.93 -39.08 -7.27
CA SER A 174 -8.33 -39.55 -8.53
C SER A 174 -6.81 -39.80 -8.43
N LYS A 175 -6.11 -39.12 -7.50
CA LYS A 175 -4.68 -39.27 -7.25
C LYS A 175 -4.37 -40.31 -6.19
N LEU A 176 -5.30 -40.61 -5.30
CA LEU A 176 -5.06 -41.41 -4.10
C LEU A 176 -4.46 -42.77 -4.42
N GLN A 177 -5.12 -43.56 -5.29
CA GLN A 177 -4.67 -44.90 -5.63
C GLN A 177 -3.30 -44.96 -6.30
N PRO A 178 -3.03 -44.15 -7.35
CA PRO A 178 -1.70 -44.10 -7.95
C PRO A 178 -0.60 -43.70 -6.97
N VAL A 179 -0.86 -42.75 -6.06
CA VAL A 179 0.13 -42.27 -5.10
C VAL A 179 0.45 -43.32 -4.06
N LEU A 180 -0.56 -43.99 -3.46
CA LEU A 180 -0.38 -45.08 -2.51
C LEU A 180 0.49 -46.21 -3.12
N ARG A 181 0.21 -46.59 -4.34
CA ARG A 181 0.96 -47.67 -4.99
C ARG A 181 2.39 -47.26 -5.34
N LYS A 182 2.56 -46.00 -5.86
CA LYS A 182 3.89 -45.45 -6.13
C LYS A 182 4.74 -45.33 -4.87
N GLY A 183 4.12 -44.95 -3.75
CA GLY A 183 4.75 -44.88 -2.45
C GLY A 183 4.94 -46.21 -1.75
N LYS A 184 4.47 -47.33 -2.32
CA LYS A 184 4.47 -48.64 -1.68
C LYS A 184 3.83 -48.57 -0.31
N TRP A 185 2.67 -47.88 -0.24
CA TRP A 185 1.85 -47.66 0.95
C TRP A 185 2.46 -46.73 2.02
N GLU A 186 3.63 -46.18 1.76
CA GLU A 186 4.22 -45.07 2.52
C GLU A 186 3.89 -43.77 1.78
N VAL A 187 3.25 -42.80 2.45
CA VAL A 187 2.83 -41.55 1.85
C VAL A 187 2.94 -40.41 2.85
N THR A 188 3.16 -39.19 2.32
CA THR A 188 3.02 -37.96 3.08
C THR A 188 1.73 -37.26 2.66
N VAL A 189 0.94 -36.83 3.63
CA VAL A 189 -0.36 -36.14 3.42
C VAL A 189 -0.29 -34.75 4.00
N ALA A 190 -0.70 -33.75 3.24
CA ALA A 190 -0.95 -32.41 3.75
C ALA A 190 -2.41 -32.30 4.20
N LEU A 191 -2.62 -32.03 5.48
CA LEU A 191 -3.95 -31.88 6.08
C LEU A 191 -4.17 -30.43 6.51
N HIS A 192 -5.28 -29.84 6.06
CA HIS A 192 -5.76 -28.54 6.54
C HIS A 192 -6.86 -28.74 7.57
N LYS A 193 -6.74 -28.08 8.73
CA LYS A 193 -7.77 -28.03 9.75
C LYS A 193 -7.81 -26.65 10.38
N GLY A 194 -8.80 -25.84 10.00
CA GLY A 194 -9.05 -24.53 10.60
C GLY A 194 -9.52 -24.67 12.06
N HIS A 195 -9.43 -23.60 12.84
CA HIS A 195 -9.80 -23.60 14.28
C HIS A 195 -11.29 -23.87 14.53
N LYS A 196 -12.15 -23.69 13.51
CA LYS A 196 -13.59 -24.00 13.56
C LYS A 196 -13.94 -25.36 12.95
N ASP A 197 -12.96 -26.02 12.33
CA ASP A 197 -13.22 -27.27 11.62
C ASP A 197 -13.24 -28.48 12.58
N SER A 198 -14.27 -29.30 12.46
CA SER A 198 -14.35 -30.56 13.19
C SER A 198 -13.57 -31.70 12.49
N VAL A 199 -13.43 -31.60 11.16
CA VAL A 199 -12.82 -32.63 10.30
C VAL A 199 -11.68 -32.00 9.50
N ALA A 200 -10.53 -32.68 9.44
CA ALA A 200 -9.40 -32.24 8.62
C ALA A 200 -9.67 -32.52 7.13
N ARG A 201 -9.14 -31.67 6.26
CA ARG A 201 -9.27 -31.81 4.80
C ARG A 201 -7.92 -32.18 4.21
N ILE A 202 -7.91 -33.21 3.35
CA ILE A 202 -6.69 -33.57 2.63
C ILE A 202 -6.48 -32.57 1.50
N VAL A 203 -5.40 -31.80 1.59
CA VAL A 203 -5.01 -30.79 0.57
C VAL A 203 -4.15 -31.41 -0.51
N GLU A 204 -3.18 -32.24 -0.14
CA GLU A 204 -2.31 -32.94 -1.11
C GLU A 204 -1.78 -34.25 -0.53
N ILE A 205 -1.31 -35.14 -1.40
CA ILE A 205 -0.70 -36.42 -1.06
C ILE A 205 0.48 -36.72 -1.99
N TRP A 206 1.59 -37.17 -1.39
CA TRP A 206 2.82 -37.53 -2.11
C TRP A 206 3.25 -38.94 -1.77
N PRO A 207 3.86 -39.70 -2.71
CA PRO A 207 4.42 -41.01 -2.46
C PRO A 207 5.71 -40.90 -1.62
N GLY A 208 5.84 -41.68 -0.58
CA GLY A 208 6.98 -41.70 0.33
C GLY A 208 7.04 -40.44 1.21
N LEU A 209 8.23 -40.19 1.78
CA LEU A 209 8.48 -38.96 2.54
C LEU A 209 8.61 -37.78 1.59
N HIS A 210 7.80 -36.74 1.82
CA HIS A 210 7.88 -35.49 1.08
C HIS A 210 8.90 -34.55 1.74
N GLU A 211 9.90 -34.14 0.96
CA GLU A 211 10.98 -33.23 1.41
C GLU A 211 10.92 -31.87 0.70
N GLY A 212 9.86 -31.61 -0.08
CA GLY A 212 9.74 -30.44 -0.94
C GLY A 212 9.25 -29.16 -0.28
N GLY A 213 9.04 -29.16 1.04
CA GLY A 213 8.46 -28.03 1.78
C GLY A 213 6.94 -27.90 1.61
N LEU A 214 6.34 -27.05 2.41
CA LEU A 214 4.92 -26.71 2.37
C LEU A 214 4.78 -25.22 2.67
N TYR A 215 4.12 -24.48 1.79
CA TYR A 215 4.16 -23.01 1.86
C TYR A 215 2.77 -22.41 1.99
N GLY A 216 2.75 -21.23 2.62
CA GLY A 216 1.58 -20.37 2.69
C GLY A 216 1.93 -18.93 2.34
N LEU A 217 0.91 -18.17 1.95
CA LEU A 217 1.03 -16.75 1.65
C LEU A 217 0.32 -15.90 2.71
N ALA A 218 1.02 -14.91 3.23
CA ALA A 218 0.41 -13.81 3.99
C ALA A 218 0.32 -12.59 3.07
N ILE A 219 -0.89 -12.14 2.77
CA ILE A 219 -1.16 -11.06 1.81
C ILE A 219 -1.81 -9.88 2.51
N ASP A 220 -1.13 -8.74 2.44
CA ASP A 220 -1.66 -7.44 2.80
C ASP A 220 -2.20 -6.78 1.52
N LEU A 221 -3.52 -6.81 1.37
CA LEU A 221 -4.25 -6.26 0.22
C LEU A 221 -4.62 -4.80 0.48
N GLY A 222 -3.66 -3.92 0.29
CA GLY A 222 -3.89 -2.48 0.39
C GLY A 222 -4.64 -1.89 -0.81
N SER A 223 -5.20 -0.70 -0.65
CA SER A 223 -5.87 0.03 -1.73
C SER A 223 -4.92 0.40 -2.87
N THR A 224 -3.66 0.70 -2.56
CA THR A 224 -2.64 1.14 -3.52
C THR A 224 -1.67 0.02 -3.87
N THR A 225 -1.29 -0.78 -2.91
CA THR A 225 -0.23 -1.80 -3.04
C THR A 225 -0.69 -3.11 -2.43
N ILE A 226 -0.44 -4.20 -3.13
CA ILE A 226 -0.62 -5.58 -2.62
C ILE A 226 0.77 -6.09 -2.26
N ALA A 227 0.95 -6.54 -1.02
CA ALA A 227 2.21 -7.15 -0.58
C ALA A 227 1.96 -8.58 -0.11
N ALA A 228 2.87 -9.50 -0.49
CA ALA A 228 2.79 -10.90 -0.11
C ALA A 228 4.12 -11.39 0.48
N HIS A 229 4.02 -12.26 1.46
CA HIS A 229 5.13 -12.97 2.08
C HIS A 229 4.90 -14.46 1.92
N LEU A 230 5.75 -15.12 1.16
CA LEU A 230 5.79 -16.57 1.06
C LEU A 230 6.49 -17.12 2.29
N THR A 231 5.78 -17.92 3.06
CA THR A 231 6.25 -18.44 4.33
C THR A 231 6.25 -19.97 4.30
N ASP A 232 7.36 -20.58 4.69
CA ASP A 232 7.42 -22.00 4.95
C ASP A 232 6.59 -22.33 6.20
N LEU A 233 5.61 -23.23 6.05
CA LEU A 233 4.67 -23.59 7.12
C LEU A 233 5.28 -24.55 8.17
N GLU A 234 6.45 -25.11 7.91
CA GLU A 234 7.14 -25.95 8.88
C GLU A 234 8.08 -25.13 9.77
N THR A 235 8.80 -24.15 9.19
CA THR A 235 9.80 -23.33 9.90
C THR A 235 9.28 -21.97 10.32
N GLY A 236 8.33 -21.40 9.59
CA GLY A 236 7.85 -20.02 9.73
C GLY A 236 8.77 -18.99 9.08
N GLU A 237 9.80 -19.42 8.36
CA GLU A 237 10.71 -18.53 7.63
C GLU A 237 10.03 -17.94 6.40
N VAL A 238 10.39 -16.69 6.08
CA VAL A 238 9.93 -16.02 4.87
C VAL A 238 10.90 -16.31 3.75
N GLU A 239 10.50 -17.10 2.78
CA GLU A 239 11.34 -17.51 1.63
C GLU A 239 11.45 -16.43 0.57
N ALA A 240 10.36 -15.70 0.34
CA ALA A 240 10.32 -14.59 -0.60
C ALA A 240 9.28 -13.55 -0.16
N SER A 241 9.49 -12.31 -0.59
CA SER A 241 8.54 -11.22 -0.38
C SER A 241 8.41 -10.45 -1.67
N SER A 242 7.21 -10.39 -2.19
CA SER A 242 6.91 -9.70 -3.44
C SER A 242 5.72 -8.76 -3.28
N GLY A 243 5.58 -7.82 -4.20
CA GLY A 243 4.45 -6.91 -4.17
C GLY A 243 4.22 -6.27 -5.52
N LEU A 244 2.98 -5.85 -5.72
CA LEU A 244 2.58 -5.16 -6.93
C LEU A 244 1.60 -4.03 -6.61
N MET A 245 1.42 -3.13 -7.58
CA MET A 245 0.38 -2.12 -7.49
C MET A 245 -0.99 -2.78 -7.63
N ASN A 246 -1.92 -2.34 -6.78
CA ASN A 246 -3.30 -2.78 -6.90
C ASN A 246 -3.90 -2.28 -8.23
N PRO A 247 -4.27 -3.16 -9.16
CA PRO A 247 -4.78 -2.76 -10.49
C PRO A 247 -6.12 -2.01 -10.41
N GLN A 248 -6.79 -2.06 -9.26
CA GLN A 248 -8.04 -1.34 -9.04
C GLN A 248 -7.86 0.18 -8.95
N ILE A 249 -6.61 0.70 -8.87
CA ILE A 249 -6.32 2.14 -8.94
C ILE A 249 -6.91 2.79 -10.19
N ARG A 250 -6.95 2.06 -11.30
CA ARG A 250 -7.55 2.55 -12.56
C ARG A 250 -9.05 2.89 -12.44
N PHE A 251 -9.76 2.27 -11.49
CA PHE A 251 -11.18 2.53 -11.22
C PHE A 251 -11.39 3.62 -10.16
N GLY A 252 -10.39 3.83 -9.30
CA GLY A 252 -10.39 4.86 -8.25
C GLY A 252 -9.13 4.79 -7.40
N GLU A 253 -8.52 5.94 -7.13
CA GLU A 253 -7.27 6.00 -6.33
C GLU A 253 -7.51 5.71 -4.86
N ASP A 254 -8.66 6.13 -4.34
CA ASP A 254 -9.08 5.92 -2.96
C ASP A 254 -10.31 4.98 -2.88
N LEU A 255 -10.67 4.60 -1.65
CA LEU A 255 -11.75 3.66 -1.38
C LEU A 255 -13.11 4.20 -1.83
N MET A 256 -13.39 5.48 -1.56
CA MET A 256 -14.68 6.10 -1.88
C MET A 256 -14.87 6.26 -3.39
N SER A 257 -13.78 6.51 -4.12
CA SER A 257 -13.79 6.54 -5.59
C SER A 257 -14.17 5.16 -6.16
N ARG A 258 -13.72 4.05 -5.55
CA ARG A 258 -14.10 2.68 -5.97
C ARG A 258 -15.54 2.35 -5.64
N VAL A 259 -16.01 2.74 -4.46
CA VAL A 259 -17.44 2.63 -4.10
C VAL A 259 -18.29 3.42 -5.11
N SER A 260 -17.90 4.66 -5.40
CA SER A 260 -18.59 5.49 -6.39
C SER A 260 -18.57 4.87 -7.80
N TYR A 261 -17.44 4.21 -8.17
CA TYR A 261 -17.37 3.50 -9.44
C TYR A 261 -18.38 2.35 -9.51
N SER A 262 -18.51 1.54 -8.44
CA SER A 262 -19.53 0.47 -8.36
C SER A 262 -20.95 1.04 -8.46
N MET A 263 -21.23 2.18 -7.80
CA MET A 263 -22.54 2.82 -7.86
C MET A 263 -22.92 3.32 -9.25
N MET A 264 -21.95 3.87 -10.00
CA MET A 264 -22.20 4.51 -11.29
C MET A 264 -22.09 3.55 -12.48
N ASN A 265 -21.42 2.42 -12.32
CA ASN A 265 -21.15 1.46 -13.39
C ASN A 265 -21.70 0.08 -13.03
N PRO A 266 -22.84 -0.34 -13.61
CA PRO A 266 -23.36 -1.69 -13.40
C PRO A 266 -22.32 -2.77 -13.73
N GLY A 267 -21.99 -3.62 -12.76
CA GLY A 267 -20.93 -4.63 -12.90
C GLY A 267 -19.52 -4.13 -12.57
N GLY A 268 -19.34 -2.88 -12.17
CA GLY A 268 -18.05 -2.30 -11.80
C GLY A 268 -17.39 -2.98 -10.59
N ASP A 269 -18.18 -3.47 -9.66
CA ASP A 269 -17.76 -4.31 -8.54
C ASP A 269 -17.12 -5.62 -9.03
N GLN A 270 -17.75 -6.27 -10.02
CA GLN A 270 -17.26 -7.52 -10.63
C GLN A 270 -15.98 -7.30 -11.43
N GLU A 271 -15.88 -6.18 -12.16
CA GLU A 271 -14.65 -5.80 -12.88
C GLU A 271 -13.47 -5.61 -11.90
N MET A 272 -13.71 -4.93 -10.79
CA MET A 272 -12.68 -4.74 -9.76
C MET A 272 -12.33 -6.05 -9.05
N THR A 273 -13.30 -6.90 -8.76
CA THR A 273 -13.09 -8.25 -8.21
C THR A 273 -12.21 -9.08 -9.12
N LYS A 274 -12.55 -9.14 -10.41
CA LYS A 274 -11.74 -9.86 -11.40
C LYS A 274 -10.31 -9.34 -11.45
N ALA A 275 -10.16 -8.01 -11.53
CA ALA A 275 -8.83 -7.40 -11.62
C ALA A 275 -7.93 -7.72 -10.43
N VAL A 276 -8.45 -7.70 -9.20
CA VAL A 276 -7.65 -8.02 -8.01
C VAL A 276 -7.32 -9.50 -7.91
N ARG A 277 -8.24 -10.39 -8.26
CA ARG A 277 -8.00 -11.85 -8.25
C ARG A 277 -6.97 -12.26 -9.31
N GLU A 278 -7.02 -11.69 -10.51
CA GLU A 278 -6.00 -11.87 -11.54
C GLU A 278 -4.62 -11.40 -11.06
N ALA A 279 -4.55 -10.22 -10.46
CA ALA A 279 -3.30 -9.69 -9.91
C ALA A 279 -2.72 -10.56 -8.79
N ILE A 280 -3.56 -11.17 -7.96
CA ILE A 280 -3.11 -12.12 -6.92
C ILE A 280 -2.56 -13.39 -7.58
N ASN A 281 -3.18 -13.91 -8.64
CA ASN A 281 -2.65 -15.05 -9.38
C ASN A 281 -1.28 -14.75 -10.01
N ASP A 282 -1.11 -13.55 -10.59
CA ASP A 282 0.18 -13.10 -11.13
C ASP A 282 1.24 -12.97 -10.01
N LEU A 283 0.83 -12.45 -8.85
CA LEU A 283 1.71 -12.32 -7.68
C LEU A 283 2.16 -13.69 -7.15
N VAL A 284 1.25 -14.67 -7.10
CA VAL A 284 1.56 -16.06 -6.73
C VAL A 284 2.60 -16.66 -7.68
N THR A 285 2.43 -16.46 -8.99
CA THR A 285 3.40 -16.93 -9.99
C THR A 285 4.78 -16.29 -9.76
N SER A 286 4.81 -14.97 -9.65
CA SER A 286 6.07 -14.22 -9.49
C SER A 286 6.82 -14.60 -8.22
N ILE A 287 6.11 -14.74 -7.09
CA ILE A 287 6.75 -15.06 -5.81
C ILE A 287 7.24 -16.52 -5.75
N ALA A 288 6.53 -17.44 -6.40
CA ALA A 288 6.96 -18.83 -6.52
C ALA A 288 8.21 -18.95 -7.40
N GLU A 289 8.28 -18.21 -8.51
CA GLU A 289 9.46 -18.12 -9.37
C GLU A 289 10.67 -17.52 -8.63
N GLU A 290 10.45 -16.44 -7.86
CA GLU A 290 11.50 -15.81 -7.05
C GLU A 290 12.07 -16.75 -5.99
N ALA A 291 11.20 -17.53 -5.33
CA ALA A 291 11.59 -18.53 -4.34
C ALA A 291 12.14 -19.83 -4.97
N GLY A 292 11.97 -20.04 -6.28
CA GLY A 292 12.37 -21.26 -6.96
C GLY A 292 11.56 -22.50 -6.57
N ILE A 293 10.28 -22.31 -6.21
CA ILE A 293 9.38 -23.40 -5.79
C ILE A 293 8.27 -23.64 -6.82
N ASP A 294 7.65 -24.81 -6.77
CA ASP A 294 6.41 -25.09 -7.50
C ASP A 294 5.25 -24.41 -6.77
N ALA A 295 4.48 -23.58 -7.47
CA ALA A 295 3.32 -22.89 -6.91
C ALA A 295 2.25 -23.85 -6.34
N SER A 296 2.21 -25.09 -6.81
CA SER A 296 1.31 -26.12 -6.24
C SER A 296 1.65 -26.54 -4.80
N LEU A 297 2.82 -26.15 -4.29
CA LEU A 297 3.21 -26.32 -2.87
C LEU A 297 2.66 -25.21 -1.96
N ILE A 298 2.07 -24.15 -2.54
CA ILE A 298 1.37 -23.12 -1.79
C ILE A 298 -0.05 -23.62 -1.53
N VAL A 299 -0.32 -23.94 -0.28
CA VAL A 299 -1.54 -24.67 0.15
C VAL A 299 -2.47 -23.81 0.99
N GLU A 300 -2.04 -22.64 1.39
CA GLU A 300 -2.80 -21.75 2.25
C GLU A 300 -2.48 -20.27 1.97
N THR A 301 -3.49 -19.41 2.09
CA THR A 301 -3.33 -17.97 1.96
C THR A 301 -4.14 -17.24 3.03
N VAL A 302 -3.52 -16.29 3.70
CA VAL A 302 -4.18 -15.41 4.66
C VAL A 302 -4.22 -13.98 4.10
N PHE A 303 -5.41 -13.38 4.07
CA PHE A 303 -5.61 -12.02 3.62
C PHE A 303 -5.94 -11.08 4.77
N VAL A 304 -5.34 -9.90 4.71
CA VAL A 304 -5.72 -8.73 5.50
C VAL A 304 -5.97 -7.57 4.56
N CYS A 305 -6.98 -6.75 4.84
CA CYS A 305 -7.40 -5.68 3.95
C CYS A 305 -8.40 -4.74 4.65
N ASN A 306 -8.56 -3.55 4.08
CA ASN A 306 -9.63 -2.65 4.49
C ASN A 306 -11.01 -3.17 4.03
N PRO A 307 -12.11 -2.64 4.58
CA PRO A 307 -13.47 -3.15 4.30
C PRO A 307 -13.89 -3.14 2.82
N VAL A 308 -13.49 -2.13 2.05
CA VAL A 308 -13.82 -2.06 0.61
C VAL A 308 -13.06 -3.14 -0.16
N MET A 309 -11.77 -3.31 0.14
CA MET A 309 -10.97 -4.38 -0.47
C MET A 309 -11.46 -5.76 -0.06
N HIS A 310 -11.91 -5.93 1.19
CA HIS A 310 -12.54 -7.15 1.68
C HIS A 310 -13.76 -7.54 0.81
N HIS A 311 -14.66 -6.60 0.57
CA HIS A 311 -15.84 -6.85 -0.26
C HIS A 311 -15.45 -7.17 -1.70
N LEU A 312 -14.61 -6.36 -2.31
CA LEU A 312 -14.16 -6.56 -3.70
C LEU A 312 -13.36 -7.85 -3.90
N LEU A 313 -12.57 -8.27 -2.92
CA LEU A 313 -11.86 -9.55 -2.96
C LEU A 313 -12.83 -10.73 -2.95
N LEU A 314 -13.86 -10.66 -2.09
CA LEU A 314 -14.91 -11.69 -1.96
C LEU A 314 -15.94 -11.66 -3.11
N GLY A 315 -15.96 -10.62 -3.93
CA GLY A 315 -16.96 -10.43 -4.98
C GLY A 315 -18.30 -9.91 -4.41
N LEU A 316 -18.23 -9.17 -3.32
CA LEU A 316 -19.38 -8.52 -2.67
C LEU A 316 -19.46 -7.05 -3.09
N ASP A 317 -20.66 -6.54 -3.26
CA ASP A 317 -20.91 -5.13 -3.58
C ASP A 317 -20.46 -4.23 -2.39
N PRO A 318 -19.54 -3.25 -2.59
CA PRO A 318 -19.08 -2.38 -1.53
C PRO A 318 -19.96 -1.12 -1.32
N VAL A 319 -21.06 -0.94 -2.05
CA VAL A 319 -21.82 0.31 -2.11
C VAL A 319 -22.32 0.75 -0.73
N GLU A 320 -22.77 -0.16 0.11
CA GLU A 320 -23.26 0.15 1.47
C GLU A 320 -22.16 0.70 2.39
N LEU A 321 -20.89 0.46 2.07
CA LEU A 321 -19.77 1.05 2.80
C LEU A 321 -19.55 2.53 2.50
N GLY A 322 -20.18 3.05 1.45
CA GLY A 322 -20.07 4.44 1.03
C GLY A 322 -20.98 5.41 1.73
N GLN A 323 -21.94 4.94 2.52
CA GLN A 323 -22.94 5.78 3.20
C GLN A 323 -23.29 5.23 4.57
N ALA A 324 -23.64 6.13 5.49
CA ALA A 324 -24.07 5.72 6.82
C ALA A 324 -25.27 4.76 6.75
N PRO A 325 -25.27 3.65 7.49
CA PRO A 325 -24.44 3.29 8.62
C PRO A 325 -23.15 2.54 8.27
N PHE A 326 -22.65 2.56 7.01
CA PHE A 326 -21.42 1.92 6.56
C PHE A 326 -21.42 0.40 6.79
N ALA A 327 -22.49 -0.25 6.35
CA ALA A 327 -22.78 -1.64 6.65
C ALA A 327 -21.86 -2.60 5.88
N LEU A 328 -21.23 -3.52 6.62
CA LEU A 328 -20.51 -4.66 6.06
C LEU A 328 -21.49 -5.78 5.68
N ALA A 329 -21.24 -6.51 4.62
CA ALA A 329 -21.94 -7.77 4.35
C ALA A 329 -21.61 -8.83 5.41
N THR A 330 -20.35 -8.84 5.89
CA THR A 330 -19.92 -9.61 7.04
C THR A 330 -18.72 -8.93 7.71
N SER A 331 -18.66 -8.95 9.03
CA SER A 331 -17.49 -8.58 9.83
C SER A 331 -16.72 -9.79 10.33
N GLU A 332 -17.28 -10.99 10.18
CA GLU A 332 -16.64 -12.24 10.64
C GLU A 332 -15.50 -12.66 9.70
N SER A 333 -14.58 -13.44 10.24
CA SER A 333 -13.55 -14.09 9.43
C SER A 333 -14.18 -15.02 8.38
N MET A 334 -13.56 -15.08 7.21
CA MET A 334 -13.98 -15.99 6.15
C MET A 334 -12.93 -17.07 5.93
N SER A 335 -13.40 -18.32 5.77
CA SER A 335 -12.55 -19.48 5.52
C SER A 335 -13.15 -20.29 4.38
N LEU A 336 -12.47 -20.38 3.23
CA LEU A 336 -13.01 -20.96 2.01
C LEU A 336 -11.90 -21.53 1.10
N PRO A 337 -12.24 -22.47 0.19
CA PRO A 337 -11.30 -22.93 -0.82
C PRO A 337 -10.85 -21.82 -1.76
N ALA A 338 -9.57 -21.73 -2.09
CA ALA A 338 -9.00 -20.72 -2.97
C ALA A 338 -9.67 -20.67 -4.36
N ARG A 339 -10.11 -21.81 -4.88
CA ARG A 339 -10.82 -21.93 -6.16
C ARG A 339 -12.16 -21.19 -6.20
N GLU A 340 -12.83 -20.96 -5.07
CA GLU A 340 -14.08 -20.20 -5.00
C GLU A 340 -13.84 -18.69 -5.21
N MET A 341 -12.58 -18.27 -5.11
CA MET A 341 -12.12 -16.91 -5.39
C MET A 341 -11.31 -16.83 -6.70
N ASP A 342 -11.43 -17.80 -7.60
CA ASP A 342 -10.68 -17.86 -8.86
C ASP A 342 -9.15 -17.80 -8.66
N LEU A 343 -8.64 -18.17 -7.48
CA LEU A 343 -7.22 -18.26 -7.19
C LEU A 343 -6.74 -19.66 -7.61
N THR A 344 -6.26 -19.75 -8.85
CA THR A 344 -6.00 -21.03 -9.53
C THR A 344 -4.52 -21.35 -9.72
N THR A 345 -3.64 -20.40 -9.46
CA THR A 345 -2.18 -20.55 -9.66
C THR A 345 -1.53 -21.38 -8.56
N MET A 346 -2.06 -21.33 -7.33
CA MET A 346 -1.61 -22.15 -6.21
C MET A 346 -2.20 -23.58 -6.25
N ASN A 347 -1.99 -24.38 -5.22
CA ASN A 347 -2.60 -25.71 -5.12
C ASN A 347 -4.11 -25.62 -5.36
N PRO A 348 -4.71 -26.47 -6.21
CA PRO A 348 -6.15 -26.40 -6.52
C PRO A 348 -7.06 -26.68 -5.29
N ARG A 349 -6.51 -27.18 -4.20
CA ARG A 349 -7.20 -27.41 -2.93
C ARG A 349 -6.68 -26.48 -1.81
N ALA A 350 -5.90 -25.47 -2.17
CA ALA A 350 -5.45 -24.44 -1.24
C ALA A 350 -6.63 -23.79 -0.53
N HIS A 351 -6.38 -23.36 0.70
CA HIS A 351 -7.39 -22.74 1.55
C HIS A 351 -7.08 -21.25 1.77
N VAL A 352 -8.12 -20.43 1.77
CA VAL A 352 -8.04 -19.00 2.06
C VAL A 352 -8.64 -18.74 3.44
N TYR A 353 -7.95 -17.95 4.24
CA TYR A 353 -8.48 -17.37 5.46
C TYR A 353 -8.37 -15.83 5.37
N ILE A 354 -9.48 -15.14 5.58
CA ILE A 354 -9.54 -13.69 5.62
C ILE A 354 -9.85 -13.28 7.05
N LEU A 355 -9.04 -12.39 7.62
CA LEU A 355 -9.23 -11.93 8.99
C LEU A 355 -10.55 -11.17 9.13
N PRO A 356 -11.14 -11.12 10.35
CA PRO A 356 -12.37 -10.39 10.61
C PRO A 356 -12.14 -8.87 10.47
N CYS A 357 -13.16 -8.13 10.04
CA CYS A 357 -13.19 -6.68 10.09
C CYS A 357 -13.68 -6.20 11.45
N ILE A 358 -13.13 -5.09 11.94
CA ILE A 358 -13.60 -4.47 13.20
C ILE A 358 -14.92 -3.74 12.96
N ALA A 359 -15.03 -2.99 11.86
CA ALA A 359 -16.24 -2.25 11.49
C ALA A 359 -16.18 -1.75 10.04
N GLY A 360 -17.21 -1.06 9.56
CA GLY A 360 -17.36 -0.61 8.18
C GLY A 360 -16.21 0.21 7.57
N HIS A 361 -15.45 0.93 8.39
CA HIS A 361 -14.25 1.67 7.95
C HIS A 361 -12.96 1.20 8.62
N VAL A 362 -13.03 0.20 9.49
CA VAL A 362 -11.88 -0.35 10.22
C VAL A 362 -11.78 -1.83 9.90
N GLY A 363 -10.85 -2.19 9.04
CA GLY A 363 -10.81 -3.47 8.37
C GLY A 363 -10.05 -4.58 9.07
N ALA A 364 -9.82 -5.64 8.30
CA ALA A 364 -9.01 -6.80 8.68
C ALA A 364 -7.51 -6.46 8.77
N ASP A 365 -7.05 -5.42 8.08
CA ASP A 365 -5.73 -4.82 8.21
C ASP A 365 -5.50 -4.27 9.62
N CYS A 366 -6.44 -3.47 10.12
CA CYS A 366 -6.39 -2.97 11.50
C CYS A 366 -6.50 -4.11 12.54
N ALA A 367 -7.32 -5.13 12.28
CA ALA A 367 -7.36 -6.32 13.10
C ALA A 367 -6.00 -7.04 13.14
N ALA A 368 -5.31 -7.14 12.00
CA ALA A 368 -3.97 -7.69 11.92
C ALA A 368 -2.93 -6.86 12.69
N VAL A 369 -3.03 -5.53 12.64
CA VAL A 369 -2.22 -4.63 13.47
C VAL A 369 -2.47 -4.87 14.96
N ALA A 370 -3.74 -5.04 15.36
CA ALA A 370 -4.08 -5.37 16.74
C ALA A 370 -3.51 -6.73 17.17
N LEU A 371 -3.45 -7.71 16.27
CA LEU A 371 -2.82 -9.02 16.51
C LEU A 371 -1.29 -8.92 16.60
N SER A 372 -0.67 -8.09 15.77
CA SER A 372 0.79 -7.89 15.76
C SER A 372 1.27 -7.14 16.99
N GLU A 373 0.62 -6.03 17.35
CA GLU A 373 1.09 -5.10 18.39
C GLU A 373 0.47 -5.32 19.76
N GLU A 374 -0.60 -6.11 19.85
CA GLU A 374 -1.25 -6.57 21.07
C GLU A 374 -1.57 -5.45 22.10
N PRO A 375 -2.20 -4.31 21.70
CA PRO A 375 -2.45 -3.21 22.63
C PRO A 375 -3.28 -3.64 23.86
N GLY A 376 -4.22 -4.57 23.68
CA GLY A 376 -5.05 -5.12 24.77
C GLY A 376 -4.30 -5.98 25.79
N LYS A 377 -3.05 -6.36 25.53
CA LYS A 377 -2.20 -7.11 26.47
C LYS A 377 -1.21 -6.20 27.22
N SER A 378 -1.05 -4.96 26.79
CA SER A 378 -0.16 -3.98 27.42
C SER A 378 -0.81 -3.34 28.65
N ARG A 379 -0.03 -3.14 29.71
CA ARG A 379 -0.44 -2.28 30.83
C ARG A 379 -0.31 -0.80 30.49
N ASP A 380 0.69 -0.47 29.66
CA ASP A 380 0.90 0.88 29.14
C ASP A 380 -0.22 1.21 28.14
N LEU A 381 -0.64 2.45 28.13
CA LEU A 381 -1.57 2.97 27.13
C LEU A 381 -0.82 3.18 25.81
N VAL A 382 -1.11 2.35 24.83
CA VAL A 382 -0.42 2.33 23.55
C VAL A 382 -1.31 2.97 22.48
N LEU A 383 -0.78 3.98 21.79
CA LEU A 383 -1.34 4.54 20.56
C LEU A 383 -0.63 3.89 19.38
N ILE A 384 -1.38 3.23 18.52
CA ILE A 384 -0.86 2.65 17.28
C ILE A 384 -1.49 3.40 16.13
N VAL A 385 -0.66 3.84 15.19
CA VAL A 385 -1.08 4.59 14.01
C VAL A 385 -0.55 3.88 12.79
N ASP A 386 -1.43 3.20 12.06
CA ASP A 386 -1.12 2.61 10.77
C ASP A 386 -1.33 3.66 9.68
N VAL A 387 -0.22 4.16 9.13
CA VAL A 387 -0.22 5.28 8.20
C VAL A 387 -0.30 4.77 6.76
N GLY A 388 -1.44 4.99 6.11
CA GLY A 388 -1.68 4.69 4.70
C GLY A 388 -2.51 5.79 4.03
N THR A 389 -3.15 5.46 2.93
CA THR A 389 -4.15 6.33 2.25
C THR A 389 -5.34 6.63 3.17
N ASN A 390 -5.72 5.65 4.00
CA ASN A 390 -6.47 5.86 5.22
C ASN A 390 -5.53 5.52 6.38
N ALA A 391 -5.69 6.21 7.50
CA ALA A 391 -4.96 5.88 8.71
C ALA A 391 -5.89 5.15 9.67
N GLU A 392 -5.53 3.93 10.03
CA GLU A 392 -6.17 3.17 11.08
C GLU A 392 -5.46 3.45 12.40
N ILE A 393 -6.24 3.85 13.40
CA ILE A 393 -5.71 4.27 14.69
C ILE A 393 -6.30 3.38 15.77
N LEU A 394 -5.42 2.79 16.58
CA LEU A 394 -5.78 2.01 17.77
C LEU A 394 -5.23 2.72 19.02
N LEU A 395 -6.04 2.82 20.04
CA LEU A 395 -5.60 3.30 21.36
C LEU A 395 -6.10 2.33 22.42
N GLY A 396 -5.20 1.77 23.23
CA GLY A 396 -5.64 0.81 24.21
C GLY A 396 -4.59 0.30 25.17
N ASN A 397 -5.10 -0.40 26.16
CA ASN A 397 -4.36 -1.20 27.15
C ASN A 397 -5.21 -2.40 27.58
N THR A 398 -4.80 -3.10 28.66
CA THR A 398 -5.54 -4.26 29.21
C THR A 398 -6.97 -3.96 29.65
N SER A 399 -7.37 -2.70 29.81
CA SER A 399 -8.73 -2.34 30.25
C SER A 399 -9.70 -2.14 29.08
N ARG A 400 -9.24 -1.56 27.98
CA ARG A 400 -10.07 -1.23 26.81
C ARG A 400 -9.20 -0.93 25.60
N VAL A 401 -9.69 -1.29 24.42
CA VAL A 401 -9.09 -0.92 23.14
C VAL A 401 -10.14 -0.19 22.28
N LEU A 402 -9.76 0.96 21.76
CA LEU A 402 -10.54 1.77 20.83
C LEU A 402 -9.91 1.75 19.45
N ALA A 403 -10.72 1.88 18.41
CA ALA A 403 -10.25 2.01 17.03
C ALA A 403 -11.04 3.09 16.28
N CYS A 404 -10.37 3.80 15.37
CA CYS A 404 -11.01 4.63 14.37
C CYS A 404 -10.24 4.59 13.06
N SER A 405 -10.87 5.03 11.97
CA SER A 405 -10.23 5.29 10.69
C SER A 405 -10.32 6.78 10.38
N SER A 406 -9.22 7.36 9.89
CA SER A 406 -9.13 8.77 9.50
C SER A 406 -8.74 8.89 8.03
N PRO A 407 -9.44 9.73 7.23
CA PRO A 407 -9.15 9.93 5.82
C PRO A 407 -7.94 10.84 5.64
N THR A 408 -6.74 10.29 5.58
CA THR A 408 -5.49 11.03 5.37
C THR A 408 -5.27 11.41 3.91
N GLY A 409 -5.84 10.66 2.98
CA GLY A 409 -5.60 10.81 1.55
C GLY A 409 -4.19 10.35 1.14
N PRO A 410 -3.85 10.42 -0.15
CA PRO A 410 -2.60 9.88 -0.68
C PRO A 410 -1.40 10.86 -0.58
N ALA A 411 -1.51 11.97 0.17
CA ALA A 411 -0.45 12.97 0.27
C ALA A 411 0.83 12.38 0.87
N PHE A 412 0.71 11.55 1.89
CA PHE A 412 1.87 10.85 2.49
C PHE A 412 2.51 9.81 1.54
N GLU A 413 1.82 9.41 0.49
CA GLU A 413 2.38 8.54 -0.57
C GLU A 413 3.04 9.33 -1.70
N GLY A 414 3.06 10.67 -1.62
CA GLY A 414 3.59 11.55 -2.65
C GLY A 414 2.66 11.78 -3.84
N ALA A 415 1.46 11.19 -3.87
CA ALA A 415 0.58 11.24 -5.04
C ALA A 415 -0.06 12.62 -5.29
N GLN A 416 -0.20 13.46 -4.25
CA GLN A 416 -0.77 14.83 -4.36
C GLN A 416 0.30 15.92 -4.29
N ILE A 417 1.58 15.53 -4.33
CA ILE A 417 2.71 16.44 -4.21
C ILE A 417 3.24 16.80 -5.60
N SER A 418 3.58 18.07 -5.82
CA SER A 418 3.96 18.60 -7.14
C SER A 418 5.18 17.90 -7.75
N SER A 419 6.21 17.65 -6.94
CA SER A 419 7.39 16.85 -7.32
C SER A 419 7.32 15.44 -6.76
N GLY A 420 6.11 15.00 -6.33
CA GLY A 420 5.91 13.74 -5.63
C GLY A 420 5.93 12.53 -6.55
N GLN A 421 6.45 11.45 -6.01
CA GLN A 421 6.39 10.13 -6.64
C GLN A 421 6.33 9.04 -5.57
N ARG A 422 6.02 7.83 -5.99
CA ARG A 422 6.12 6.66 -5.11
C ARG A 422 7.57 6.29 -4.84
N ALA A 423 7.80 5.53 -3.78
CA ALA A 423 9.11 5.01 -3.44
C ALA A 423 9.66 4.11 -4.56
N ALA A 424 10.68 4.63 -5.29
CA ALA A 424 11.36 3.95 -6.38
C ALA A 424 12.81 4.45 -6.44
N PRO A 425 13.74 3.72 -7.07
CA PRO A 425 15.11 4.21 -7.27
C PRO A 425 15.14 5.62 -7.88
N GLY A 426 15.97 6.51 -7.33
CA GLY A 426 16.06 7.92 -7.72
C GLY A 426 15.09 8.86 -7.00
N ALA A 427 14.12 8.37 -6.23
CA ALA A 427 13.26 9.21 -5.39
C ALA A 427 14.02 9.69 -4.15
N ILE A 428 13.93 10.99 -3.85
CA ILE A 428 14.43 11.54 -2.58
C ILE A 428 13.60 10.94 -1.44
N GLU A 429 14.28 10.22 -0.53
CA GLU A 429 13.66 9.55 0.59
C GLU A 429 13.99 10.16 1.95
N ARG A 430 15.16 10.80 2.04
CA ARG A 430 15.64 11.50 3.24
C ARG A 430 16.09 12.89 2.85
N ILE A 431 15.84 13.85 3.74
CA ILE A 431 16.28 15.23 3.55
C ILE A 431 16.64 15.86 4.90
N GLU A 432 17.68 16.65 4.89
CA GLU A 432 18.07 17.53 5.98
C GLU A 432 18.29 18.95 5.44
N ILE A 433 17.93 19.95 6.21
CA ILE A 433 18.13 21.35 5.86
C ILE A 433 18.97 22.00 6.94
N ASP A 434 20.14 22.49 6.58
CA ASP A 434 21.00 23.21 7.52
C ASP A 434 20.27 24.45 8.07
N PRO A 435 20.08 24.59 9.38
CA PRO A 435 19.28 25.66 9.95
C PRO A 435 19.94 27.06 9.85
N VAL A 436 21.22 27.15 9.47
CA VAL A 436 21.94 28.41 9.31
C VAL A 436 22.00 28.83 7.85
N THR A 437 22.52 27.95 6.98
CA THR A 437 22.67 28.23 5.53
C THR A 437 21.38 28.05 4.75
N LYS A 438 20.43 27.28 5.28
CA LYS A 438 19.18 26.88 4.63
C LYS A 438 19.41 26.04 3.35
N GLU A 439 20.59 25.40 3.25
CA GLU A 439 20.89 24.49 2.15
C GLU A 439 20.40 23.09 2.47
N PRO A 440 19.76 22.41 1.51
CA PRO A 440 19.32 21.02 1.68
C PRO A 440 20.42 20.03 1.31
N ARG A 441 20.49 18.92 2.02
CA ARG A 441 21.12 17.69 1.57
C ARG A 441 20.11 16.57 1.61
N PHE A 442 20.22 15.61 0.73
CA PHE A 442 19.24 14.55 0.60
C PHE A 442 19.86 13.22 0.20
N ARG A 443 19.13 12.14 0.44
CA ARG A 443 19.45 10.81 -0.08
C ARG A 443 18.33 10.34 -0.97
N VAL A 444 18.70 9.54 -1.98
CA VAL A 444 17.75 8.93 -2.90
C VAL A 444 17.70 7.42 -2.71
N ILE A 445 16.55 6.82 -2.99
CA ILE A 445 16.43 5.36 -3.01
C ILE A 445 17.38 4.79 -4.05
N GLY A 446 18.24 3.87 -3.63
CA GLY A 446 19.27 3.24 -4.48
C GLY A 446 20.68 3.81 -4.28
N SER A 447 20.88 4.78 -3.36
CA SER A 447 22.18 5.23 -2.89
C SER A 447 22.18 5.34 -1.37
N ASP A 448 23.30 4.94 -0.77
CA ASP A 448 23.51 5.10 0.68
C ASP A 448 24.16 6.46 1.02
N LYS A 449 24.57 7.22 0.01
CA LYS A 449 25.25 8.52 0.16
C LYS A 449 24.27 9.67 0.23
N TRP A 450 24.69 10.74 0.91
CA TRP A 450 24.03 12.04 0.85
C TRP A 450 24.48 12.81 -0.41
N SER A 451 23.65 13.73 -0.86
CA SER A 451 23.88 14.53 -2.09
C SER A 451 25.11 15.43 -2.04
N ASP A 452 25.67 15.69 -0.85
CA ASP A 452 26.89 16.48 -0.61
C ASP A 452 28.13 15.60 -0.39
N GLU A 453 28.02 14.28 -0.47
CA GLU A 453 29.15 13.35 -0.29
C GLU A 453 29.83 13.00 -1.62
N ASP A 454 31.15 12.83 -1.56
CA ASP A 454 31.95 12.44 -2.72
C ASP A 454 31.47 11.09 -3.31
N GLY A 455 31.20 11.09 -4.62
CA GLY A 455 30.79 9.89 -5.36
C GLY A 455 29.28 9.64 -5.37
N PHE A 456 28.45 10.54 -4.81
CA PHE A 456 27.00 10.47 -4.92
C PHE A 456 26.54 10.43 -6.39
N ASP A 457 27.05 11.37 -7.23
CA ASP A 457 26.67 11.44 -8.65
C ASP A 457 27.02 10.17 -9.43
N GLN A 458 28.07 9.46 -9.02
CA GLN A 458 28.46 8.19 -9.65
C GLN A 458 27.50 7.05 -9.29
N GLU A 459 27.03 7.00 -8.04
CA GLU A 459 26.06 5.99 -7.61
C GLU A 459 24.71 6.16 -8.30
N ILE A 460 24.27 7.40 -8.49
CA ILE A 460 22.98 7.70 -9.11
C ILE A 460 23.05 7.87 -10.64
N ALA A 461 24.22 7.68 -11.27
CA ALA A 461 24.41 7.93 -12.70
C ALA A 461 23.44 7.17 -13.61
N THR A 462 22.94 6.01 -13.18
CA THR A 462 21.97 5.19 -13.93
C THR A 462 20.52 5.52 -13.62
N THR A 463 20.22 5.97 -12.41
CA THR A 463 18.86 6.22 -11.93
C THR A 463 18.48 7.69 -12.00
N GLY A 464 19.45 8.57 -11.76
CA GLY A 464 19.20 10.00 -11.62
C GLY A 464 18.40 10.36 -10.37
N ILE A 465 18.05 11.65 -10.25
CA ILE A 465 17.09 12.13 -9.26
C ILE A 465 15.76 12.33 -9.99
N THR A 466 14.67 11.70 -9.51
CA THR A 466 13.43 11.62 -10.29
C THR A 466 12.24 12.36 -9.64
N GLY A 467 12.26 12.52 -8.31
CA GLY A 467 11.20 13.16 -7.55
C GLY A 467 11.42 12.98 -6.05
N ILE A 468 10.37 13.17 -5.27
CA ILE A 468 10.37 12.99 -3.81
C ILE A 468 9.32 11.97 -3.40
N CYS A 469 9.69 10.98 -2.59
CA CYS A 469 8.73 9.99 -2.10
C CYS A 469 8.07 10.43 -0.78
N GLY A 470 7.12 9.64 -0.29
CA GLY A 470 6.33 9.96 0.90
C GLY A 470 7.17 10.26 2.15
N SER A 471 8.19 9.44 2.46
CA SER A 471 9.10 9.74 3.58
C SER A 471 9.88 11.03 3.36
N GLY A 472 10.35 11.27 2.14
CA GLY A 472 11.09 12.48 1.78
C GLY A 472 10.28 13.76 1.94
N ILE A 473 9.00 13.78 1.52
CA ILE A 473 8.16 14.98 1.68
C ILE A 473 7.82 15.27 3.15
N ILE A 474 7.60 14.24 3.96
CA ILE A 474 7.39 14.39 5.40
C ILE A 474 8.63 15.02 6.05
N GLU A 475 9.82 14.49 5.75
CA GLU A 475 11.08 15.06 6.26
C GLU A 475 11.31 16.47 5.73
N ALA A 476 11.07 16.72 4.44
CA ALA A 476 11.23 18.05 3.84
C ALA A 476 10.40 19.12 4.56
N VAL A 477 9.11 18.85 4.77
CA VAL A 477 8.22 19.81 5.45
C VAL A 477 8.62 20.01 6.91
N ALA A 478 8.99 18.93 7.61
CA ALA A 478 9.48 19.02 9.00
C ALA A 478 10.79 19.80 9.10
N GLU A 479 11.75 19.52 8.23
CA GLU A 479 13.04 20.24 8.19
C GLU A 479 12.86 21.72 7.77
N MET A 480 11.95 22.02 6.84
CA MET A 480 11.58 23.41 6.53
C MET A 480 11.03 24.14 7.77
N ARG A 481 10.24 23.44 8.61
CA ARG A 481 9.73 24.01 9.87
C ARG A 481 10.86 24.22 10.90
N ILE A 482 11.77 23.27 11.03
CA ILE A 482 12.95 23.33 11.92
C ILE A 482 13.89 24.45 11.46
N ALA A 483 14.11 24.59 10.16
CA ALA A 483 14.96 25.64 9.58
C ALA A 483 14.33 27.03 9.59
N GLY A 484 13.05 27.18 9.99
CA GLY A 484 12.34 28.47 10.01
C GLY A 484 11.97 29.00 8.62
N LEU A 485 11.84 28.11 7.63
CA LEU A 485 11.36 28.42 6.28
C LEU A 485 9.82 28.41 6.21
N LEU A 486 9.19 27.76 7.22
CA LEU A 486 7.75 27.71 7.43
C LEU A 486 7.38 28.36 8.77
N ASP A 487 6.30 29.16 8.77
CA ASP A 487 5.67 29.59 10.02
C ASP A 487 4.78 28.48 10.59
N GLU A 488 4.21 28.71 11.78
CA GLU A 488 3.29 27.78 12.44
C GLU A 488 2.04 27.47 11.60
N GLY A 489 1.58 28.44 10.82
CA GLY A 489 0.45 28.29 9.88
C GLY A 489 0.79 27.50 8.62
N GLY A 490 2.05 27.15 8.41
CA GLY A 490 2.54 26.44 7.23
C GLY A 490 2.77 27.35 6.01
N LEU A 491 2.91 28.67 6.21
CA LEU A 491 3.24 29.58 5.11
C LEU A 491 4.75 29.55 4.86
N ILE A 492 5.14 29.43 3.57
CA ILE A 492 6.53 29.51 3.13
C ILE A 492 6.91 30.99 3.01
N GLY A 493 8.00 31.42 3.68
CA GLY A 493 8.51 32.77 3.59
C GLY A 493 9.17 33.05 2.25
N SER A 494 9.24 34.36 1.88
CA SER A 494 10.02 34.81 0.70
C SER A 494 11.53 34.66 0.93
N ALA A 495 12.31 34.79 -0.14
CA ALA A 495 13.78 34.81 -0.04
C ALA A 495 14.30 35.86 0.94
N GLU A 496 13.67 37.02 0.98
CA GLU A 496 14.02 38.12 1.90
C GLU A 496 13.67 37.77 3.35
N GLN A 497 12.49 37.16 3.58
CA GLN A 497 12.01 36.79 4.90
C GLN A 497 12.78 35.61 5.52
N THR A 498 13.21 34.66 4.69
CA THR A 498 13.91 33.43 5.13
C THR A 498 15.44 33.56 5.07
N GLY A 499 15.95 34.56 4.33
CA GLY A 499 17.39 34.75 4.14
C GLY A 499 18.04 33.77 3.16
N THR A 500 17.26 33.09 2.32
CA THR A 500 17.80 32.16 1.32
C THR A 500 17.16 32.34 -0.05
N ALA A 501 18.00 32.28 -1.09
CA ALA A 501 17.55 32.31 -2.49
C ALA A 501 16.80 31.03 -2.91
N ARG A 502 16.80 29.96 -2.07
CA ARG A 502 16.07 28.74 -2.33
C ARG A 502 14.56 28.87 -2.15
N CYS A 503 14.09 29.92 -1.44
CA CYS A 503 12.68 30.27 -1.41
C CYS A 503 12.35 31.12 -2.66
N VAL A 504 11.86 30.44 -3.69
CA VAL A 504 11.58 31.05 -5.00
C VAL A 504 10.10 31.43 -5.12
N PRO A 505 9.76 32.51 -5.84
CA PRO A 505 8.38 32.88 -6.12
C PRO A 505 7.64 31.77 -6.91
N GLU A 506 6.42 31.48 -6.51
CA GLU A 506 5.52 30.57 -7.21
C GLU A 506 4.09 31.12 -7.21
N GLY A 507 3.69 31.73 -8.33
CA GLY A 507 2.43 32.44 -8.46
C GLY A 507 2.28 33.57 -7.43
N ARG A 508 1.38 33.38 -6.44
CA ARG A 508 1.14 34.32 -5.33
C ARG A 508 1.82 33.91 -4.03
N THR A 509 2.53 32.82 -4.05
CA THR A 509 3.17 32.18 -2.89
C THR A 509 4.64 31.92 -3.19
N HIS A 510 5.28 31.08 -2.37
CA HIS A 510 6.65 30.68 -2.56
C HIS A 510 6.76 29.14 -2.55
N ALA A 511 7.84 28.64 -3.14
CA ALA A 511 8.25 27.26 -3.08
C ALA A 511 9.69 27.17 -2.57
N TYR A 512 10.03 26.10 -1.86
CA TYR A 512 11.41 25.81 -1.48
C TYR A 512 12.05 24.87 -2.49
N LEU A 513 13.19 25.31 -3.05
CA LEU A 513 13.95 24.58 -4.07
C LEU A 513 14.92 23.59 -3.42
N ILE A 514 14.66 22.29 -3.59
CA ILE A 514 15.52 21.20 -3.10
C ILE A 514 16.65 20.93 -4.11
N HIS A 515 16.28 20.69 -5.38
CA HIS A 515 17.22 20.32 -6.44
C HIS A 515 16.82 20.97 -7.76
N ASP A 516 17.80 21.42 -8.53
CA ASP A 516 17.55 22.00 -9.87
C ASP A 516 18.60 21.51 -10.87
N ALA A 517 18.20 20.59 -11.71
CA ALA A 517 18.98 20.10 -12.84
C ALA A 517 18.39 20.58 -14.19
N SER A 518 17.51 21.59 -14.19
CA SER A 518 16.81 22.06 -15.39
C SER A 518 17.75 22.58 -16.49
N ALA A 519 18.91 23.13 -16.10
CA ALA A 519 19.94 23.58 -17.06
C ALA A 519 20.55 22.43 -17.88
N GLU A 520 20.51 21.20 -17.33
CA GLU A 520 21.03 19.98 -17.93
C GLU A 520 19.90 19.08 -18.50
N GLY A 521 18.66 19.63 -18.54
CA GLY A 521 17.48 18.88 -18.98
C GLY A 521 16.93 17.87 -17.95
N GLY A 522 17.40 17.95 -16.71
CA GLY A 522 16.93 17.15 -15.58
C GLY A 522 15.73 17.79 -14.85
N PRO A 523 15.28 17.18 -13.74
CA PRO A 523 14.15 17.67 -12.99
C PRO A 523 14.50 18.89 -12.12
N ARG A 524 13.49 19.72 -11.90
CA ARG A 524 13.49 20.73 -10.86
C ARG A 524 12.55 20.28 -9.75
N ILE A 525 13.09 20.02 -8.58
CA ILE A 525 12.34 19.49 -7.43
C ILE A 525 12.15 20.60 -6.40
N THR A 526 10.89 20.91 -6.15
CA THR A 526 10.47 21.93 -5.20
C THR A 526 9.42 21.40 -4.25
N VAL A 527 9.33 22.00 -3.07
CA VAL A 527 8.18 21.88 -2.15
C VAL A 527 7.37 23.16 -2.25
N THR A 528 6.16 23.05 -2.76
CA THR A 528 5.27 24.19 -3.00
C THR A 528 4.36 24.47 -1.80
N GLN A 529 3.71 25.64 -1.79
CA GLN A 529 2.68 25.94 -0.78
C GLN A 529 1.48 24.97 -0.86
N GLY A 530 1.18 24.46 -2.07
CA GLY A 530 0.17 23.43 -2.29
C GLY A 530 0.54 22.13 -1.62
N ASP A 531 1.81 21.73 -1.70
CA ASP A 531 2.33 20.51 -1.05
C ASP A 531 2.26 20.60 0.47
N ILE A 532 2.66 21.76 1.04
CA ILE A 532 2.51 22.02 2.49
C ILE A 532 1.06 21.84 2.90
N ARG A 533 0.11 22.39 2.12
CA ARG A 533 -1.31 22.28 2.45
C ARG A 533 -1.81 20.84 2.39
N ALA A 534 -1.36 20.05 1.41
CA ALA A 534 -1.71 18.64 1.31
C ALA A 534 -1.22 17.86 2.55
N ILE A 535 0.02 18.09 2.97
CA ILE A 535 0.57 17.46 4.20
C ILE A 535 -0.15 17.95 5.46
N GLN A 536 -0.50 19.24 5.57
CA GLN A 536 -1.26 19.77 6.70
C GLN A 536 -2.63 19.08 6.82
N LEU A 537 -3.35 18.89 5.73
CA LEU A 537 -4.66 18.24 5.75
C LEU A 537 -4.53 16.75 6.16
N ALA A 538 -3.57 16.04 5.58
CA ALA A 538 -3.33 14.64 5.88
C ALA A 538 -2.96 14.42 7.36
N LYS A 539 -1.99 15.20 7.89
CA LYS A 539 -1.56 15.08 9.29
C LYS A 539 -2.65 15.52 10.28
N SER A 540 -3.50 16.49 9.87
CA SER A 540 -4.59 16.95 10.72
C SER A 540 -5.68 15.89 10.88
N ALA A 541 -5.99 15.14 9.82
CA ALA A 541 -6.91 14.02 9.90
C ALA A 541 -6.39 12.94 10.86
N LEU A 542 -5.10 12.62 10.75
CA LEU A 542 -4.45 11.63 11.59
C LEU A 542 -4.43 12.04 13.07
N TYR A 543 -3.98 13.27 13.37
CA TYR A 543 -3.95 13.80 14.73
C TYR A 543 -5.34 13.88 15.35
N ALA A 544 -6.34 14.35 14.59
CA ALA A 544 -7.72 14.45 15.04
C ALA A 544 -8.30 13.08 15.43
N GLY A 545 -8.01 12.04 14.66
CA GLY A 545 -8.38 10.66 15.01
C GLY A 545 -7.75 10.19 16.32
N ALA A 546 -6.44 10.39 16.48
CA ALA A 546 -5.72 10.03 17.69
C ALA A 546 -6.27 10.80 18.93
N ARG A 547 -6.47 12.11 18.78
CA ARG A 547 -7.00 12.95 19.87
C ARG A 547 -8.44 12.58 20.24
N LEU A 548 -9.26 12.23 19.26
CA LEU A 548 -10.62 11.76 19.51
C LEU A 548 -10.64 10.48 20.36
N LEU A 549 -9.77 9.51 20.07
CA LEU A 549 -9.64 8.31 20.89
C LEU A 549 -9.12 8.62 22.29
N MET A 550 -8.20 9.58 22.43
CA MET A 550 -7.70 10.03 23.73
C MET A 550 -8.81 10.69 24.55
N ASP A 551 -9.65 11.51 23.94
CA ASP A 551 -10.83 12.12 24.60
C ASP A 551 -11.80 11.05 25.08
N GLU A 552 -12.08 10.02 24.26
CA GLU A 552 -12.95 8.90 24.63
C GLU A 552 -12.38 8.04 25.78
N MET A 553 -11.07 7.96 25.89
CA MET A 553 -10.37 7.32 27.01
C MET A 553 -10.24 8.24 28.22
N ASN A 554 -10.58 9.54 28.07
CA ASN A 554 -10.40 10.60 29.07
C ASN A 554 -8.94 10.71 29.54
N VAL A 555 -7.99 10.73 28.59
CA VAL A 555 -6.55 10.83 28.83
C VAL A 555 -5.93 11.99 28.07
N GLU A 556 -4.93 12.61 28.67
CA GLU A 556 -4.18 13.72 28.08
C GLU A 556 -2.86 13.27 27.42
N LYS A 557 -2.36 12.09 27.80
CA LYS A 557 -1.08 11.53 27.34
C LYS A 557 -1.21 10.05 27.08
N VAL A 558 -0.35 9.55 26.23
CA VAL A 558 -0.15 8.12 25.97
C VAL A 558 1.23 7.70 26.47
N ASP A 559 1.38 6.44 26.86
CA ASP A 559 2.65 5.93 27.39
C ASP A 559 3.62 5.55 26.28
N ARG A 560 3.07 5.10 25.14
CA ARG A 560 3.85 4.66 23.99
C ARG A 560 3.10 4.94 22.68
N VAL A 561 3.85 5.27 21.63
CA VAL A 561 3.34 5.43 20.27
C VAL A 561 4.02 4.43 19.33
N VAL A 562 3.25 3.76 18.50
CA VAL A 562 3.74 2.84 17.47
C VAL A 562 3.27 3.33 16.10
N LEU A 563 4.22 3.65 15.22
CA LEU A 563 3.94 3.96 13.83
C LEU A 563 4.00 2.68 13.02
N ALA A 564 2.91 2.33 12.36
CA ALA A 564 2.78 1.15 11.52
C ALA A 564 2.55 1.54 10.05
N GLY A 565 2.50 0.56 9.17
CA GLY A 565 2.29 0.72 7.74
C GLY A 565 3.60 0.86 6.95
N ALA A 566 3.48 0.87 5.62
CA ALA A 566 4.61 0.98 4.71
C ALA A 566 5.43 2.26 4.94
N PHE A 567 4.78 3.34 5.33
CA PHE A 567 5.40 4.62 5.66
C PHE A 567 5.93 4.65 7.09
N GLY A 568 5.23 4.03 8.04
CA GLY A 568 5.62 3.98 9.44
C GLY A 568 7.05 3.47 9.66
N ALA A 569 7.51 2.54 8.81
CA ALA A 569 8.88 2.01 8.84
C ALA A 569 9.96 3.01 8.43
N HIS A 570 9.59 4.04 7.67
CA HIS A 570 10.54 4.99 7.05
C HIS A 570 10.36 6.42 7.55
N ILE A 571 9.31 6.71 8.30
CA ILE A 571 9.10 8.02 8.91
C ILE A 571 10.02 8.17 10.12
N SER A 572 10.78 9.25 10.15
CA SER A 572 11.51 9.66 11.34
C SER A 572 10.52 10.07 12.44
N THR A 573 10.61 9.45 13.60
CA THR A 573 9.74 9.74 14.76
C THR A 573 9.83 11.21 15.18
N LYS A 574 11.04 11.80 15.12
CA LYS A 574 11.26 13.24 15.34
C LYS A 574 10.42 14.07 14.37
N HIS A 575 10.48 13.77 13.07
CA HIS A 575 9.78 14.54 12.04
C HIS A 575 8.26 14.35 12.12
N ALA A 576 7.77 13.16 12.48
CA ALA A 576 6.36 12.93 12.73
C ALA A 576 5.82 13.83 13.87
N MET A 577 6.60 14.01 14.94
CA MET A 577 6.23 14.92 16.05
C MET A 577 6.36 16.38 15.64
N VAL A 578 7.41 16.78 14.89
CA VAL A 578 7.57 18.16 14.40
C VAL A 578 6.39 18.58 13.52
N LEU A 579 5.88 17.69 12.70
CA LEU A 579 4.68 17.95 11.91
C LEU A 579 3.40 17.94 12.75
N GLY A 580 3.39 17.32 13.93
CA GLY A 580 2.18 17.03 14.68
C GLY A 580 1.31 15.98 13.98
N MET A 581 1.93 14.91 13.46
CA MET A 581 1.23 13.73 12.98
C MET A 581 0.71 12.87 14.13
N ILE A 582 1.44 12.91 15.25
CA ILE A 582 1.16 12.16 16.49
C ILE A 582 1.15 13.11 17.68
N PRO A 583 0.44 12.78 18.77
CA PRO A 583 0.54 13.49 20.02
C PRO A 583 1.97 13.52 20.58
N ASP A 584 2.26 14.54 21.38
CA ASP A 584 3.57 14.68 22.02
C ASP A 584 3.88 13.49 22.94
N ALA A 585 5.04 12.88 22.75
CA ALA A 585 5.53 11.76 23.54
C ALA A 585 7.07 11.78 23.59
N PRO A 586 7.70 11.19 24.64
CA PRO A 586 9.15 11.00 24.64
C PRO A 586 9.60 10.20 23.42
N LEU A 587 10.62 10.66 22.70
CA LEU A 587 11.06 10.02 21.45
C LEU A 587 11.49 8.55 21.63
N ASP A 588 12.01 8.20 22.81
CA ASP A 588 12.35 6.81 23.15
C ASP A 588 11.12 5.91 23.36
N LYS A 589 9.92 6.50 23.47
CA LYS A 589 8.62 5.82 23.55
C LYS A 589 7.86 5.79 22.20
N VAL A 590 8.45 6.37 21.16
CA VAL A 590 7.90 6.32 19.80
C VAL A 590 8.70 5.33 18.98
N SER A 591 8.06 4.29 18.49
CA SER A 591 8.69 3.21 17.73
C SER A 591 8.00 3.00 16.38
N SER A 592 8.68 2.31 15.47
CA SER A 592 8.11 1.86 14.20
C SER A 592 7.94 0.34 14.22
N ALA A 593 6.76 -0.14 13.82
CA ALA A 593 6.44 -1.55 13.65
C ALA A 593 6.56 -2.04 12.19
N GLY A 594 6.90 -1.15 11.27
CA GLY A 594 6.91 -1.52 9.85
C GLY A 594 5.53 -1.96 9.35
N ASN A 595 5.48 -2.97 8.48
CA ASN A 595 4.21 -3.54 8.03
C ASN A 595 3.58 -4.44 9.10
N ALA A 596 2.96 -3.83 10.11
CA ALA A 596 2.29 -4.55 11.19
C ALA A 596 1.09 -5.37 10.68
N ALA A 597 0.37 -4.89 9.66
CA ALA A 597 -0.72 -5.64 9.02
C ALA A 597 -0.21 -6.93 8.37
N GLY A 598 0.86 -6.86 7.57
CA GLY A 598 1.52 -8.04 7.00
C GLY A 598 2.10 -8.98 8.06
N THR A 599 2.62 -8.43 9.16
CA THR A 599 3.08 -9.24 10.31
C THR A 599 1.91 -9.98 10.94
N GLY A 600 0.77 -9.32 11.18
CA GLY A 600 -0.44 -9.94 11.71
C GLY A 600 -1.02 -11.02 10.79
N ALA A 601 -1.00 -10.78 9.47
CA ALA A 601 -1.37 -11.78 8.47
C ALA A 601 -0.48 -13.04 8.57
N ARG A 602 0.84 -12.87 8.75
CA ARG A 602 1.79 -13.97 8.92
C ARG A 602 1.60 -14.71 10.25
N ILE A 603 1.30 -13.98 11.33
CA ILE A 603 0.96 -14.60 12.62
C ILE A 603 -0.28 -15.50 12.46
N ALA A 604 -1.33 -15.01 11.80
CA ALA A 604 -2.55 -15.79 11.56
C ALA A 604 -2.34 -16.94 10.57
N LEU A 605 -1.38 -16.84 9.64
CA LEU A 605 -0.99 -17.93 8.75
C LEU A 605 -0.28 -19.05 9.51
N CYS A 606 0.69 -18.68 10.34
CA CYS A 606 1.56 -19.62 11.03
C CYS A 606 1.00 -20.15 12.35
N ASN A 607 -0.10 -19.58 12.86
CA ASN A 607 -0.65 -19.98 14.15
C ASN A 607 -2.18 -19.94 14.18
N ILE A 608 -2.77 -21.13 14.26
CA ILE A 608 -4.23 -21.31 14.27
C ILE A 608 -4.89 -20.73 15.53
N GLY A 609 -4.21 -20.76 16.68
CA GLY A 609 -4.69 -20.16 17.93
C GLY A 609 -4.85 -18.65 17.82
N SER A 610 -3.99 -18.01 17.04
CA SER A 610 -4.05 -16.57 16.77
C SER A 610 -5.28 -16.17 15.94
N ARG A 611 -5.82 -17.08 15.11
CA ARG A 611 -7.10 -16.86 14.40
C ARG A 611 -8.27 -16.80 15.36
N ALA A 612 -8.33 -17.71 16.30
CA ALA A 612 -9.35 -17.70 17.36
C ALA A 612 -9.21 -16.48 18.27
N GLU A 613 -7.97 -16.09 18.57
CA GLU A 613 -7.68 -14.90 19.38
C GLU A 613 -8.18 -13.64 18.71
N ILE A 614 -7.82 -13.40 17.44
CA ILE A 614 -8.21 -12.15 16.76
C ILE A 614 -9.72 -12.05 16.55
N GLU A 615 -10.41 -13.14 16.29
CA GLU A 615 -11.87 -13.16 16.21
C GLU A 615 -12.54 -12.78 17.54
N ARG A 616 -11.92 -13.10 18.67
CA ARG A 616 -12.37 -12.65 19.99
C ARG A 616 -12.02 -11.17 20.20
N VAL A 617 -10.78 -10.78 19.94
CA VAL A 617 -10.26 -9.42 20.19
C VAL A 617 -11.05 -8.36 19.40
N VAL A 618 -11.38 -8.61 18.14
CA VAL A 618 -12.14 -7.62 17.33
C VAL A 618 -13.53 -7.32 17.90
N ARG A 619 -14.14 -8.27 18.61
CA ARG A 619 -15.44 -8.06 19.28
C ARG A 619 -15.35 -7.21 20.55
N GLU A 620 -14.16 -7.11 21.13
CA GLU A 620 -13.86 -6.32 22.32
C GLU A 620 -13.38 -4.89 21.97
N ILE A 621 -12.91 -4.67 20.74
CA ILE A 621 -12.50 -3.36 20.24
C ILE A 621 -13.74 -2.48 20.01
N THR A 622 -13.75 -1.31 20.64
CA THR A 622 -14.81 -0.32 20.42
C THR A 622 -14.42 0.62 19.29
N LYS A 623 -15.17 0.61 18.20
CA LYS A 623 -14.99 1.57 17.11
C LYS A 623 -15.59 2.92 17.44
N ILE A 624 -14.86 4.00 17.15
CA ILE A 624 -15.33 5.38 17.16
C ILE A 624 -15.47 5.86 15.70
N GLU A 625 -16.65 6.37 15.35
CA GLU A 625 -16.94 6.80 13.97
C GLU A 625 -16.57 8.28 13.78
N THR A 626 -15.42 8.53 13.16
CA THR A 626 -14.89 9.90 12.93
C THR A 626 -15.81 10.77 12.08
N ALA A 627 -16.59 10.16 11.17
CA ALA A 627 -17.47 10.89 10.25
C ALA A 627 -18.66 11.59 10.94
N ILE A 628 -19.05 11.13 12.12
CA ILE A 628 -20.22 11.68 12.85
C ILE A 628 -19.86 12.35 14.18
N GLU A 629 -18.59 12.28 14.60
CA GLU A 629 -18.13 12.88 15.85
C GLU A 629 -17.85 14.38 15.69
N PRO A 630 -18.62 15.28 16.35
CA PRO A 630 -18.44 16.73 16.19
C PRO A 630 -17.04 17.20 16.59
N LYS A 631 -16.45 16.63 17.64
CA LYS A 631 -15.10 16.98 18.12
C LYS A 631 -14.01 16.70 17.10
N PHE A 632 -14.23 15.75 16.16
CA PHE A 632 -13.25 15.45 15.13
C PHE A 632 -12.92 16.69 14.30
N GLN A 633 -13.93 17.49 13.92
CA GLN A 633 -13.73 18.71 13.15
C GLN A 633 -12.96 19.78 13.94
N ASP A 634 -13.21 19.91 15.24
CA ASP A 634 -12.49 20.86 16.10
C ASP A 634 -11.01 20.49 16.21
N HIS A 635 -10.72 19.20 16.45
CA HIS A 635 -9.35 18.69 16.49
C HIS A 635 -8.65 18.82 15.12
N PHE A 636 -9.37 18.54 14.03
CA PHE A 636 -8.83 18.69 12.67
C PHE A 636 -8.39 20.12 12.38
N VAL A 637 -9.22 21.12 12.74
CA VAL A 637 -8.89 22.53 12.53
C VAL A 637 -7.71 22.98 13.39
N ALA A 638 -7.67 22.56 14.65
CA ALA A 638 -6.58 22.90 15.55
C ALA A 638 -5.26 22.25 15.10
N ALA A 639 -5.32 21.05 14.59
CA ALA A 639 -4.18 20.31 14.08
C ALA A 639 -3.62 20.82 12.74
N ASN A 640 -4.23 21.80 12.07
CA ASN A 640 -3.64 22.35 10.83
C ASN A 640 -2.35 23.16 11.08
N ALA A 641 -2.13 23.70 12.27
CA ALA A 641 -0.85 24.32 12.63
C ALA A 641 0.27 23.25 12.79
N ILE A 642 1.52 23.66 12.62
CA ILE A 642 2.69 22.78 12.69
C ILE A 642 3.56 23.15 13.89
N PRO A 643 3.62 22.30 14.95
CA PRO A 643 2.97 21.00 15.09
C PRO A 643 1.46 21.07 15.37
N HIS A 644 0.98 21.98 16.23
CA HIS A 644 -0.42 22.08 16.64
C HIS A 644 -0.73 23.49 17.17
N LYS A 645 -1.97 23.96 17.02
CA LYS A 645 -2.35 25.32 17.39
C LYS A 645 -2.45 25.50 18.92
N THR A 646 -2.91 24.51 19.64
CA THR A 646 -3.24 24.61 21.07
C THR A 646 -2.56 23.55 21.93
N ASP A 647 -2.38 22.35 21.45
CA ASP A 647 -1.76 21.29 22.23
C ASP A 647 -0.26 21.56 22.38
N PRO A 648 0.28 21.48 23.60
CA PRO A 648 1.69 21.72 23.85
C PRO A 648 2.52 20.49 23.46
N PHE A 649 3.77 20.72 23.04
CA PHE A 649 4.74 19.70 22.70
C PHE A 649 6.01 19.81 23.57
N PRO A 650 5.90 19.61 24.90
CA PRO A 650 7.03 19.75 25.82
C PRO A 650 8.12 18.68 25.63
N GLU A 651 7.77 17.46 25.22
CA GLU A 651 8.75 16.40 24.95
C GLU A 651 9.54 16.72 23.68
N LEU A 652 8.86 17.14 22.62
CA LEU A 652 9.51 17.60 21.40
C LEU A 652 10.43 18.79 21.65
N ALA A 653 10.03 19.75 22.49
CA ALA A 653 10.81 20.96 22.81
C ALA A 653 12.14 20.66 23.53
N GLN A 654 12.28 19.48 24.15
CA GLN A 654 13.56 19.03 24.74
C GLN A 654 14.58 18.61 23.68
N VAL A 655 14.13 18.23 22.49
CA VAL A 655 14.97 17.67 21.40
C VAL A 655 15.15 18.66 20.25
N VAL A 656 14.11 19.44 19.94
CA VAL A 656 14.09 20.37 18.80
C VAL A 656 13.56 21.72 19.23
N THR A 657 14.32 22.78 18.92
CA THR A 657 13.83 24.15 19.05
C THR A 657 13.19 24.57 17.74
N LEU A 658 11.88 24.79 17.75
CA LEU A 658 11.15 25.27 16.57
C LEU A 658 11.18 26.82 16.54
N PRO A 659 11.73 27.42 15.47
CA PRO A 659 11.62 28.87 15.25
C PRO A 659 10.16 29.28 15.12
N ASN A 660 9.85 30.53 15.46
CA ASN A 660 8.49 31.06 15.32
C ASN A 660 8.47 32.30 14.40
N PRO A 661 8.82 32.16 13.11
CA PRO A 661 8.70 33.25 12.16
C PRO A 661 7.20 33.54 11.92
N SER A 662 6.92 34.79 11.57
CA SER A 662 5.61 35.21 11.08
C SER A 662 5.78 35.80 9.69
N PHE A 663 5.21 35.15 8.70
CA PHE A 663 5.27 35.59 7.32
C PHE A 663 3.95 36.25 6.93
N ASN A 664 4.02 37.41 6.28
CA ASN A 664 2.85 38.07 5.71
C ASN A 664 2.79 37.78 4.20
N THR A 665 1.64 37.34 3.72
CA THR A 665 1.34 37.36 2.29
C THR A 665 1.32 38.84 1.88
N GLY A 666 2.37 39.28 1.19
CA GLY A 666 2.52 40.69 0.77
C GLY A 666 1.41 41.12 -0.18
N GLY A 667 0.32 41.52 0.39
CA GLY A 667 -0.67 42.39 -0.24
C GLY A 667 -0.45 43.76 0.32
N GLU A 668 0.32 44.59 -0.38
CA GLU A 668 0.34 46.04 -0.14
C GLU A 668 -1.10 46.54 -0.20
N THR A 669 -1.74 46.70 0.92
CA THR A 669 -2.85 47.63 1.03
C THR A 669 -2.24 49.00 1.08
N GLU A 670 -2.08 49.63 -0.10
CA GLU A 670 -1.98 51.07 -0.19
C GLU A 670 -3.11 51.72 0.63
N THR A 671 -2.80 52.09 1.86
CA THR A 671 -3.60 53.04 2.60
C THR A 671 -3.42 54.41 1.99
N GLY A 672 -4.01 54.58 0.81
CA GLY A 672 -4.08 55.86 0.12
C GLY A 672 -5.43 56.50 0.30
N GLY A 673 -5.49 57.62 0.98
CA GLY A 673 -6.47 58.66 0.68
C GLY A 673 -7.60 58.83 1.71
N GLY A 674 -7.34 59.67 2.68
CA GLY A 674 -8.34 60.31 3.50
C GLY A 674 -9.43 60.98 2.66
N ARG A 675 -10.64 60.46 2.64
CA ARG A 675 -11.82 61.18 2.13
C ARG A 675 -12.27 62.19 3.19
N ARG A 676 -11.88 63.49 2.98
CA ARG A 676 -12.49 64.64 3.63
C ARG A 676 -14.01 64.61 3.40
N ARG A 677 -14.77 64.38 4.45
CA ARG A 677 -16.22 64.65 4.49
C ARG A 677 -16.43 66.15 4.38
N ARG A 678 -16.89 66.64 3.21
CA ARG A 678 -17.54 67.95 3.10
C ARG A 678 -18.93 67.85 3.73
N ARG A 679 -19.13 68.56 4.86
CA ARG A 679 -20.45 68.97 5.33
C ARG A 679 -21.04 69.92 4.32
N ARG A 680 -22.24 69.66 3.82
CA ARG A 680 -23.19 70.68 3.33
C ARG A 680 -24.36 70.69 4.28
N GLY A 681 -24.76 71.93 4.63
CA GLY A 681 -25.83 72.33 5.48
C GLY A 681 -27.22 72.05 4.95
#